data_dafd1a0c1f1eb04721f5cecad88cfb04
#
_entry.id   dafd1a0c1f1eb04721f5cecad88cfb04
#
_cell.length_a   1.000
_cell.length_b   1.000
_cell.length_c   1.000
_cell.angle_alpha   90.00
_cell.angle_beta   90.00
_cell.angle_gamma   90.00
#
_symmetry.space_group_name_H-M   'P 1'
#
loop_
_entity.id
_entity.type
_entity.pdbx_description
1 polymer ?
#
loop_
_entity_poly.entity_id
_entity_poly.type
_entity_poly.pdbx_seq_one_letter_code
_entity_poly.pdbx_strand_id
1 'polypeptide(L)'
;MALVGVLFTMLACGGHKYETVKNDPQDTKIYTLDNGLKVYMSVNKETPRIQTYIAVKVGSKNDPSETTGLAHYFEHLMFKGTEQFGTTDYAAEKPMLDQIEALFEQYRSTENEAQRQAIYHRIDSISYEASKIAIPNEYDKLMSLIGAKGTNAWTSNDETVYQEDIPSNQIDNWARIQADRFRNNVIRGFHTELETIYEEKNMSLTQDNRKMFETLLATLYPNHPYGKQTTLGSQDHLKNPSITNVKKYHDEYYVPNNIAICVSGDFDPDEMVAAIEKYFGDWQPNPSVPKLEIVPEKPITSPIVKDVYGLESEYMYMAWRLPGSSDIKTSAVSNIAQSILSNGSCGLMDLDITQQQKAMMFGVSSLGMADYGGFIVIGYPKEGQKLEDLRTLALEEIAKLKSGDFDESLIAATINNLKLDEMRSLESNSSRARRYVDAFISGIDWKDAAGELERLEAVTKEDIVKFANEYLGDDNYTVLYKRIGEDKTVKKISAPKITPIVSNRDAVSDFVKEIQNSEVKPIEPVFVDFSNDMAKFELKKGAEILYKKNTLNDIFTIEFNYNYGIADNPALYYAADYVDYLGTASMSKEEFASKMYELGCDYTFNVGMYSSRIRLSGLSENMEEAIKLYENMLLGAVGDDTILDNLKKDVIKTRNDNKKSQSNCFSALQLYLIYGPECVKKRALSDETILSFRSDDILSAVKDVLDKGHEILYYGPMKTGDLENVLKGSHHVAEGAEILPERYDKALQTPESKIFLAQYDAKQLYYMQYSNRGETFDPFEAAGINMYNEYFGGGMNAIVFQEMREARGLAYSASATLATPNYNIDDSYKYLAVIATQNDKMRSAIEAFDSIINDMPESEAAFQIAKEAIIGRMRTSRTTGMSVLRLYQSCRRLGLGEPMNKQIFHDLQTLELNDVVKVQQKWVKDRTYQYAILGDIKDLDTKYLSTLGPVKVLTLEDIFGY
;
A
#
# COMPACT_ATOMS: atom_id res chain seq x y z
N MET A 1 -38.73 -18.42 25.34
CA MET A 1 -37.64 -19.00 26.13
C MET A 1 -37.29 -20.34 25.53
N ALA A 2 -36.29 -20.38 24.66
CA ALA A 2 -35.69 -21.61 24.20
C ALA A 2 -34.19 -21.46 24.44
N LEU A 3 -33.64 -22.20 25.39
CA LEU A 3 -32.23 -22.37 25.64
C LEU A 3 -31.62 -23.12 24.45
N VAL A 4 -30.77 -22.45 23.68
CA VAL A 4 -29.90 -23.12 22.70
C VAL A 4 -28.64 -23.55 23.46
N GLY A 5 -28.52 -24.87 23.67
CA GLY A 5 -27.40 -25.49 24.31
C GLY A 5 -26.16 -25.41 23.41
N VAL A 6 -25.11 -24.82 23.91
CA VAL A 6 -23.76 -24.85 23.30
C VAL A 6 -23.22 -26.26 23.50
N LEU A 7 -23.08 -27.02 22.40
CA LEU A 7 -22.37 -28.31 22.40
C LEU A 7 -20.87 -28.07 22.34
N PHE A 8 -20.21 -28.17 23.50
CA PHE A 8 -18.74 -28.26 23.54
C PHE A 8 -18.32 -29.68 23.13
N THR A 9 -17.68 -29.83 21.98
CA THR A 9 -16.94 -31.05 21.65
C THR A 9 -15.56 -31.00 22.28
N MET A 10 -15.36 -31.73 23.38
CA MET A 10 -14.04 -31.98 23.96
C MET A 10 -13.34 -33.05 23.12
N LEU A 11 -12.29 -32.69 22.42
CA LEU A 11 -11.26 -33.61 21.95
C LEU A 11 -10.14 -33.64 22.99
N ALA A 12 -10.10 -34.69 23.78
CA ALA A 12 -9.07 -34.89 24.81
C ALA A 12 -7.89 -35.66 24.20
N CYS A 13 -6.91 -34.93 23.79
CA CYS A 13 -5.48 -35.33 23.78
C CYS A 13 -4.71 -34.10 24.20
N GLY A 14 -3.90 -34.15 25.25
CA GLY A 14 -3.01 -33.17 25.89
C GLY A 14 -2.67 -31.82 25.21
N GLY A 15 -3.58 -31.19 24.47
CA GLY A 15 -3.43 -29.91 23.77
C GLY A 15 -4.22 -28.79 24.44
N HIS A 16 -3.95 -27.56 24.03
CA HIS A 16 -4.63 -26.36 24.53
C HIS A 16 -6.14 -26.36 24.21
N LYS A 17 -6.93 -25.73 25.06
CA LYS A 17 -8.38 -25.64 24.86
C LYS A 17 -8.70 -24.36 24.08
N TYR A 18 -9.13 -24.51 22.83
CA TYR A 18 -9.48 -23.40 21.95
C TYR A 18 -10.98 -23.07 21.97
N GLU A 19 -11.28 -21.78 21.85
CA GLU A 19 -12.61 -21.32 21.42
C GLU A 19 -12.66 -21.44 19.89
N THR A 20 -13.76 -21.96 19.36
CA THR A 20 -14.00 -22.12 17.92
C THR A 20 -15.43 -21.73 17.58
N VAL A 21 -15.66 -21.28 16.35
CA VAL A 21 -16.98 -20.92 15.83
C VAL A 21 -17.38 -21.93 14.76
N LYS A 22 -18.62 -22.42 14.87
CA LYS A 22 -19.16 -23.37 13.87
C LYS A 22 -19.37 -22.65 12.53
N ASN A 23 -19.01 -23.30 11.44
CA ASN A 23 -19.07 -22.76 10.07
C ASN A 23 -18.19 -21.52 9.84
N ASP A 24 -17.18 -21.30 10.66
CA ASP A 24 -16.18 -20.27 10.41
C ASP A 24 -15.37 -20.59 9.14
N PRO A 25 -15.38 -19.75 8.11
CA PRO A 25 -14.65 -20.02 6.86
C PRO A 25 -13.14 -20.02 7.04
N GLN A 26 -12.62 -19.53 8.18
CA GLN A 26 -11.19 -19.50 8.51
C GLN A 26 -10.75 -20.64 9.44
N ASP A 27 -11.68 -21.47 9.94
CA ASP A 27 -11.41 -22.49 10.97
C ASP A 27 -10.63 -21.93 12.17
N THR A 28 -11.02 -20.74 12.61
CA THR A 28 -10.31 -19.97 13.64
C THR A 28 -10.23 -20.71 14.96
N LYS A 29 -9.04 -20.73 15.53
CA LYS A 29 -8.79 -21.12 16.91
C LYS A 29 -8.41 -19.89 17.73
N ILE A 30 -9.13 -19.65 18.83
CA ILE A 30 -8.85 -18.54 19.74
C ILE A 30 -8.39 -19.12 21.07
N TYR A 31 -7.29 -18.58 21.56
CA TYR A 31 -6.72 -18.92 22.85
C TYR A 31 -6.53 -17.64 23.68
N THR A 32 -6.91 -17.69 24.94
CA THR A 32 -6.70 -16.57 25.86
C THR A 32 -5.78 -17.04 26.97
N LEU A 33 -4.62 -16.40 27.12
CA LEU A 33 -3.68 -16.68 28.19
C LEU A 33 -4.25 -16.23 29.54
N ASP A 34 -3.73 -16.77 30.63
CA ASP A 34 -4.14 -16.41 32.00
C ASP A 34 -3.99 -14.92 32.32
N ASN A 35 -3.06 -14.22 31.66
CA ASN A 35 -2.87 -12.78 31.78
C ASN A 35 -3.79 -11.93 30.88
N GLY A 36 -4.68 -12.56 30.13
CA GLY A 36 -5.67 -11.90 29.28
C GLY A 36 -5.24 -11.64 27.85
N LEU A 37 -4.00 -11.99 27.45
CA LEU A 37 -3.53 -11.88 26.06
C LEU A 37 -4.36 -12.83 25.18
N LYS A 38 -4.95 -12.30 24.11
CA LYS A 38 -5.71 -13.09 23.13
C LYS A 38 -4.85 -13.49 21.94
N VAL A 39 -4.99 -14.72 21.48
CA VAL A 39 -4.33 -15.26 20.30
C VAL A 39 -5.38 -15.78 19.32
N TYR A 40 -5.48 -15.15 18.16
CA TYR A 40 -6.33 -15.58 17.05
C TYR A 40 -5.48 -16.27 15.99
N MET A 41 -5.90 -17.45 15.56
CA MET A 41 -5.10 -18.34 14.72
C MET A 41 -5.92 -18.91 13.57
N SER A 42 -5.40 -18.84 12.34
CA SER A 42 -5.95 -19.52 11.18
C SER A 42 -4.84 -20.24 10.42
N VAL A 43 -4.97 -21.56 10.26
CA VAL A 43 -3.96 -22.36 9.54
C VAL A 43 -4.20 -22.28 8.04
N ASN A 44 -3.17 -21.91 7.28
CA ASN A 44 -3.16 -21.91 5.83
C ASN A 44 -1.76 -22.31 5.32
N LYS A 45 -1.67 -23.48 4.67
CA LYS A 45 -0.40 -24.12 4.29
C LYS A 45 0.06 -23.87 2.86
N GLU A 46 -0.52 -22.87 2.18
CA GLU A 46 -0.15 -22.53 0.81
C GLU A 46 1.33 -22.11 0.66
N THR A 47 1.84 -21.44 1.65
CA THR A 47 3.25 -21.04 1.72
C THR A 47 3.81 -21.35 3.11
N PRO A 48 5.08 -21.71 3.26
CA PRO A 48 5.69 -21.98 4.57
C PRO A 48 6.02 -20.66 5.29
N ARG A 49 5.01 -19.80 5.44
CA ARG A 49 5.10 -18.49 6.06
C ARG A 49 3.89 -18.21 6.92
N ILE A 50 4.04 -17.29 7.85
CA ILE A 50 3.01 -16.88 8.81
C ILE A 50 2.95 -15.36 8.81
N GLN A 51 1.79 -14.81 8.44
CA GLN A 51 1.49 -13.41 8.69
C GLN A 51 1.14 -13.23 10.15
N THR A 52 1.77 -12.27 10.80
CA THR A 52 1.54 -11.93 12.21
C THR A 52 1.13 -10.47 12.35
N TYR A 53 0.17 -10.21 13.21
CA TYR A 53 -0.17 -8.88 13.71
C TYR A 53 -0.19 -8.92 15.23
N ILE A 54 0.45 -7.96 15.87
CA ILE A 54 0.28 -7.67 17.28
C ILE A 54 -0.50 -6.37 17.38
N ALA A 55 -1.77 -6.48 17.72
CA ALA A 55 -2.71 -5.37 17.76
C ALA A 55 -2.88 -4.86 19.19
N VAL A 56 -2.56 -3.60 19.41
CA VAL A 56 -2.79 -2.89 20.67
C VAL A 56 -4.06 -2.06 20.53
N LYS A 57 -5.02 -2.24 21.44
CA LYS A 57 -6.29 -1.50 21.43
C LYS A 57 -6.11 -0.10 22.02
N VAL A 58 -5.31 0.69 21.31
CA VAL A 58 -4.97 2.06 21.65
C VAL A 58 -4.48 2.82 20.41
N GLY A 59 -4.94 4.05 20.23
CA GLY A 59 -4.55 4.90 19.11
C GLY A 59 -4.56 6.37 19.49
N SER A 60 -4.54 7.26 18.49
CA SER A 60 -4.45 8.71 18.74
C SER A 60 -5.61 9.30 19.53
N LYS A 61 -6.77 8.63 19.57
CA LYS A 61 -7.88 9.07 20.44
C LYS A 61 -7.55 9.02 21.93
N ASN A 62 -6.57 8.20 22.30
CA ASN A 62 -6.12 7.99 23.68
C ASN A 62 -4.94 8.90 24.07
N ASP A 63 -4.44 9.71 23.13
CA ASP A 63 -3.36 10.66 23.44
C ASP A 63 -3.78 11.63 24.56
N PRO A 64 -2.87 12.00 25.47
CA PRO A 64 -3.11 13.11 26.37
C PRO A 64 -3.39 14.38 25.57
N SER A 65 -4.40 15.14 25.96
CA SER A 65 -4.82 16.35 25.22
C SER A 65 -3.73 17.41 25.07
N GLU A 66 -2.72 17.38 25.94
CA GLU A 66 -1.57 18.29 25.97
C GLU A 66 -0.33 17.76 25.23
N THR A 67 -0.37 16.50 24.73
CA THR A 67 0.73 15.87 23.97
C THR A 67 0.19 14.95 22.87
N THR A 68 -0.66 15.49 21.98
CA THR A 68 -1.22 14.75 20.85
C THR A 68 -0.14 14.35 19.84
N GLY A 69 -0.35 13.22 19.14
CA GLY A 69 0.63 12.57 18.26
C GLY A 69 1.54 11.59 19.01
N LEU A 70 1.26 11.35 20.29
CA LEU A 70 2.08 10.49 21.13
C LEU A 70 1.97 9.02 20.72
N ALA A 71 0.78 8.53 20.39
CA ALA A 71 0.57 7.16 19.92
C ALA A 71 1.44 6.84 18.71
N HIS A 72 1.43 7.70 17.70
CA HIS A 72 2.24 7.54 16.49
C HIS A 72 3.75 7.68 16.79
N TYR A 73 4.12 8.64 17.61
CA TYR A 73 5.53 8.80 18.00
C TYR A 73 6.04 7.57 18.74
N PHE A 74 5.22 7.01 19.65
CA PHE A 74 5.60 5.81 20.37
C PHE A 74 5.70 4.59 19.47
N GLU A 75 4.85 4.47 18.44
CA GLU A 75 4.99 3.45 17.40
C GLU A 75 6.41 3.42 16.82
N HIS A 76 6.96 4.59 16.42
CA HIS A 76 8.33 4.72 15.94
C HIS A 76 9.38 4.30 16.99
N LEU A 77 9.18 4.69 18.24
CA LEU A 77 10.10 4.37 19.33
C LEU A 77 10.15 2.87 19.66
N MET A 78 9.10 2.11 19.33
CA MET A 78 9.06 0.66 19.49
C MET A 78 10.07 -0.08 18.59
N PHE A 79 10.65 0.57 17.58
CA PHE A 79 11.70 0.01 16.72
C PHE A 79 13.12 0.28 17.22
N LYS A 80 13.28 1.03 18.31
CA LYS A 80 14.60 1.50 18.79
C LYS A 80 15.29 0.53 19.75
N GLY A 81 14.65 -0.60 20.07
CA GLY A 81 15.23 -1.68 20.86
C GLY A 81 14.79 -1.71 22.33
N THR A 82 15.45 -2.57 23.07
CA THR A 82 15.13 -2.92 24.46
C THR A 82 16.35 -2.78 25.34
N GLU A 83 16.27 -3.29 26.58
CA GLU A 83 17.44 -3.45 27.46
C GLU A 83 18.43 -4.50 26.91
N GLN A 84 17.98 -5.45 26.07
CA GLN A 84 18.77 -6.57 25.58
C GLN A 84 19.34 -6.34 24.18
N PHE A 85 18.63 -5.60 23.32
CA PHE A 85 19.09 -5.27 21.97
C PHE A 85 18.90 -3.77 21.66
N GLY A 86 19.60 -3.26 20.64
CA GLY A 86 19.67 -1.82 20.33
C GLY A 86 20.77 -1.10 21.09
N THR A 87 21.61 -1.82 21.83
CA THR A 87 22.72 -1.27 22.62
C THR A 87 23.83 -2.29 22.80
N THR A 88 25.07 -1.80 22.95
CA THR A 88 26.20 -2.66 23.33
C THR A 88 26.40 -2.75 24.86
N ASP A 89 25.87 -1.78 25.61
CA ASP A 89 25.95 -1.73 27.07
C ASP A 89 24.83 -0.85 27.66
N TYR A 90 23.70 -1.49 27.99
CA TYR A 90 22.56 -0.77 28.57
C TYR A 90 22.89 -0.14 29.94
N ALA A 91 23.74 -0.76 30.77
CA ALA A 91 24.08 -0.23 32.06
C ALA A 91 24.85 1.10 31.96
N ALA A 92 25.71 1.25 30.95
CA ALA A 92 26.39 2.51 30.65
C ALA A 92 25.47 3.52 29.93
N GLU A 93 24.51 3.07 29.13
CA GLU A 93 23.56 3.91 28.36
C GLU A 93 22.50 4.54 29.26
N LYS A 94 21.89 3.77 30.16
CA LYS A 94 20.75 4.16 30.99
C LYS A 94 20.88 5.51 31.69
N PRO A 95 22.01 5.84 32.36
CA PRO A 95 22.16 7.14 33.02
C PRO A 95 22.09 8.33 32.05
N MET A 96 22.51 8.16 30.80
CA MET A 96 22.40 9.18 29.76
C MET A 96 20.96 9.35 29.32
N LEU A 97 20.22 8.25 29.11
CA LEU A 97 18.79 8.28 28.75
C LEU A 97 17.95 8.93 29.86
N ASP A 98 18.22 8.64 31.14
CA ASP A 98 17.55 9.25 32.28
C ASP A 98 17.82 10.79 32.33
N GLN A 99 19.02 11.25 31.98
CA GLN A 99 19.37 12.67 31.89
C GLN A 99 18.63 13.34 30.70
N ILE A 100 18.54 12.66 29.54
CA ILE A 100 17.81 13.17 28.37
C ILE A 100 16.34 13.36 28.71
N GLU A 101 15.72 12.40 29.40
CA GLU A 101 14.33 12.51 29.86
C GLU A 101 14.14 13.72 30.77
N ALA A 102 14.98 13.87 31.81
CA ALA A 102 14.91 15.01 32.72
C ALA A 102 15.09 16.36 32.02
N LEU A 103 15.95 16.42 31.01
CA LEU A 103 16.17 17.62 30.21
C LEU A 103 14.97 17.94 29.27
N PHE A 104 14.30 16.95 28.70
CA PHE A 104 13.09 17.17 27.91
C PHE A 104 11.96 17.73 28.79
N GLU A 105 11.78 17.21 30.01
CA GLU A 105 10.77 17.76 30.93
C GLU A 105 11.13 19.20 31.38
N GLN A 106 12.42 19.51 31.57
CA GLN A 106 12.88 20.86 31.80
C GLN A 106 12.65 21.78 30.58
N TYR A 107 12.97 21.30 29.37
CA TYR A 107 12.76 22.00 28.12
C TYR A 107 11.29 22.38 27.94
N ARG A 108 10.38 21.44 28.21
CA ARG A 108 8.94 21.60 28.09
C ARG A 108 8.39 22.64 29.06
N SER A 109 8.91 22.72 30.27
CA SER A 109 8.49 23.66 31.31
C SER A 109 9.15 25.05 31.21
N THR A 110 10.07 25.24 30.25
CA THR A 110 10.84 26.49 30.11
C THR A 110 10.24 27.35 28.99
N GLU A 111 9.82 28.60 29.32
CA GLU A 111 9.25 29.54 28.35
C GLU A 111 10.32 30.40 27.64
N ASN A 112 11.46 30.62 28.28
CA ASN A 112 12.54 31.46 27.73
C ASN A 112 13.28 30.75 26.60
N GLU A 113 13.21 31.30 25.40
CA GLU A 113 13.75 30.67 24.17
C GLU A 113 15.26 30.43 24.23
N ALA A 114 16.04 31.36 24.79
CA ALA A 114 17.49 31.18 24.93
C ALA A 114 17.84 30.03 25.91
N GLN A 115 17.04 29.86 26.96
CA GLN A 115 17.20 28.75 27.88
C GLN A 115 16.76 27.43 27.23
N ARG A 116 15.69 27.43 26.48
CA ARG A 116 15.24 26.26 25.70
C ARG A 116 16.35 25.79 24.76
N GLN A 117 16.93 26.69 23.99
CA GLN A 117 18.05 26.37 23.08
C GLN A 117 19.26 25.80 23.84
N ALA A 118 19.62 26.36 25.00
CA ALA A 118 20.70 25.83 25.82
C ALA A 118 20.42 24.42 26.37
N ILE A 119 19.16 24.15 26.77
CA ILE A 119 18.73 22.82 27.20
C ILE A 119 18.77 21.85 26.03
N TYR A 120 18.26 22.24 24.86
CA TYR A 120 18.27 21.38 23.67
C TYR A 120 19.69 21.04 23.22
N HIS A 121 20.61 21.98 23.27
CA HIS A 121 22.03 21.72 22.98
C HIS A 121 22.65 20.68 23.97
N ARG A 122 22.22 20.68 25.22
CA ARG A 122 22.64 19.65 26.18
C ARG A 122 22.02 18.29 25.84
N ILE A 123 20.75 18.25 25.44
CA ILE A 123 20.06 17.04 24.97
C ILE A 123 20.85 16.46 23.79
N ASP A 124 21.13 17.27 22.77
CA ASP A 124 21.89 16.87 21.58
C ASP A 124 23.28 16.29 21.95
N SER A 125 24.01 16.97 22.85
CA SER A 125 25.34 16.52 23.26
C SER A 125 25.31 15.17 24.00
N ILE A 126 24.35 14.97 24.90
CA ILE A 126 24.21 13.70 25.63
C ILE A 126 23.69 12.59 24.71
N SER A 127 22.77 12.92 23.81
CA SER A 127 22.26 11.98 22.81
C SER A 127 23.36 11.52 21.86
N TYR A 128 24.28 12.41 21.47
CA TYR A 128 25.45 12.03 20.69
C TYR A 128 26.39 11.08 21.47
N GLU A 129 26.62 11.30 22.76
CA GLU A 129 27.42 10.36 23.59
C GLU A 129 26.70 9.01 23.73
N ALA A 130 25.40 8.99 23.94
CA ALA A 130 24.59 7.77 24.00
C ALA A 130 24.61 7.00 22.67
N SER A 131 24.64 7.70 21.54
CA SER A 131 24.71 7.06 20.22
C SER A 131 25.98 6.24 19.98
N LYS A 132 27.06 6.49 20.74
CA LYS A 132 28.29 5.68 20.65
C LYS A 132 28.13 4.26 21.20
N ILE A 133 27.12 4.05 22.02
CA ILE A 133 26.77 2.76 22.65
C ILE A 133 25.58 2.13 21.99
N ALA A 134 24.65 2.94 21.50
CA ALA A 134 23.46 2.47 20.82
C ALA A 134 23.78 1.75 19.49
N ILE A 135 22.97 0.76 19.14
CA ILE A 135 23.00 0.07 17.86
C ILE A 135 21.71 0.41 17.10
N PRO A 136 21.74 1.37 16.18
CA PRO A 136 20.55 1.78 15.44
C PRO A 136 19.92 0.62 14.65
N ASN A 137 18.58 0.57 14.64
CA ASN A 137 17.77 -0.37 13.85
C ASN A 137 18.12 -1.85 14.05
N GLU A 138 18.54 -2.21 15.26
CA GLU A 138 18.88 -3.61 15.55
C GLU A 138 17.66 -4.53 15.55
N TYR A 139 16.45 -3.99 15.77
CA TYR A 139 15.20 -4.72 15.57
C TYR A 139 15.03 -5.18 14.11
N ASP A 140 15.32 -4.31 13.15
CA ASP A 140 15.25 -4.68 11.73
C ASP A 140 16.31 -5.72 11.34
N LYS A 141 17.49 -5.66 11.99
CA LYS A 141 18.51 -6.71 11.85
C LYS A 141 17.99 -8.06 12.33
N LEU A 142 17.31 -8.09 13.49
CA LEU A 142 16.67 -9.30 14.03
C LEU A 142 15.59 -9.85 13.09
N MET A 143 14.72 -8.98 12.57
CA MET A 143 13.68 -9.40 11.64
C MET A 143 14.27 -9.91 10.32
N SER A 144 15.27 -9.25 9.78
CA SER A 144 15.98 -9.70 8.58
C SER A 144 16.67 -11.04 8.80
N LEU A 145 17.34 -11.23 9.95
CA LEU A 145 18.03 -12.46 10.33
C LEU A 145 17.10 -13.67 10.38
N ILE A 146 15.88 -13.52 10.92
CA ILE A 146 14.88 -14.58 10.92
C ILE A 146 14.12 -14.71 9.57
N GLY A 147 14.48 -13.93 8.55
CA GLY A 147 13.86 -13.97 7.22
C GLY A 147 12.45 -13.38 7.15
N ALA A 148 12.12 -12.46 8.03
CA ALA A 148 10.86 -11.72 7.99
C ALA A 148 10.75 -10.85 6.73
N LYS A 149 9.50 -10.57 6.33
CA LYS A 149 9.14 -9.63 5.28
C LYS A 149 8.06 -8.69 5.78
N GLY A 150 7.95 -7.52 5.16
CA GLY A 150 6.88 -6.59 5.43
C GLY A 150 6.83 -6.09 6.87
N THR A 151 7.99 -6.09 7.58
CA THR A 151 8.12 -5.49 8.90
C THR A 151 7.68 -4.04 8.84
N ASN A 152 6.59 -3.73 9.54
CA ASN A 152 5.99 -2.41 9.54
C ASN A 152 5.09 -2.24 10.77
N ALA A 153 4.57 -1.04 10.96
CA ALA A 153 3.52 -0.75 11.91
C ALA A 153 2.65 0.38 11.39
N TRP A 154 1.51 0.59 12.02
CA TRP A 154 0.67 1.76 11.77
C TRP A 154 -0.09 2.16 13.03
N THR A 155 -0.39 3.43 13.13
CA THR A 155 -1.26 4.00 14.13
C THR A 155 -2.47 4.66 13.48
N SER A 156 -3.66 4.34 13.97
CA SER A 156 -4.90 5.03 13.62
C SER A 156 -5.49 5.76 14.84
N ASN A 157 -6.75 6.16 14.74
CA ASN A 157 -7.45 6.72 15.88
C ASN A 157 -7.71 5.69 16.99
N ASP A 158 -7.89 4.40 16.64
CA ASP A 158 -8.34 3.35 17.55
C ASP A 158 -7.29 2.29 17.86
N GLU A 159 -6.27 2.16 17.03
CA GLU A 159 -5.33 1.06 17.07
C GLU A 159 -3.88 1.48 16.81
N THR A 160 -2.95 0.72 17.38
CA THR A 160 -1.55 0.66 16.96
C THR A 160 -1.23 -0.82 16.71
N VAL A 161 -0.80 -1.14 15.49
CA VAL A 161 -0.59 -2.53 15.06
C VAL A 161 0.79 -2.71 14.49
N TYR A 162 1.45 -3.79 14.88
CA TYR A 162 2.78 -4.18 14.41
C TYR A 162 2.67 -5.46 13.60
N GLN A 163 3.28 -5.49 12.42
CA GLN A 163 3.15 -6.61 11.48
C GLN A 163 4.50 -7.16 11.04
N GLU A 164 4.54 -8.47 10.86
CA GLU A 164 5.60 -9.22 10.19
C GLU A 164 5.01 -10.42 9.43
N ASP A 165 5.60 -10.75 8.29
CA ASP A 165 5.43 -12.01 7.61
C ASP A 165 6.72 -12.83 7.82
N ILE A 166 6.65 -13.88 8.65
CA ILE A 166 7.80 -14.67 9.08
C ILE A 166 7.80 -16.08 8.45
N PRO A 167 8.98 -16.72 8.28
CA PRO A 167 9.05 -18.15 7.97
C PRO A 167 8.37 -19.00 9.04
N SER A 168 7.72 -20.08 8.64
CA SER A 168 6.99 -20.97 9.56
C SER A 168 7.88 -21.69 10.59
N ASN A 169 9.18 -21.76 10.36
CA ASN A 169 10.16 -22.34 11.27
C ASN A 169 10.74 -21.33 12.28
N GLN A 170 10.25 -20.07 12.31
CA GLN A 170 10.80 -18.99 13.14
C GLN A 170 9.88 -18.55 14.29
N ILE A 171 8.88 -19.34 14.63
CA ILE A 171 7.88 -19.01 15.66
C ILE A 171 8.53 -18.70 17.02
N ASP A 172 9.47 -19.54 17.48
CA ASP A 172 10.11 -19.36 18.79
C ASP A 172 10.97 -18.09 18.83
N ASN A 173 11.79 -17.86 17.80
CA ASN A 173 12.59 -16.65 17.69
C ASN A 173 11.73 -15.39 17.61
N TRP A 174 10.70 -15.40 16.77
CA TRP A 174 9.77 -14.29 16.64
C TRP A 174 9.07 -13.99 17.98
N ALA A 175 8.52 -14.99 18.64
CA ALA A 175 7.84 -14.81 19.93
C ALA A 175 8.78 -14.25 21.00
N ARG A 176 10.02 -14.71 21.03
CA ARG A 176 11.06 -14.20 21.95
C ARG A 176 11.38 -12.73 21.71
N ILE A 177 11.59 -12.35 20.44
CA ILE A 177 11.93 -10.97 20.06
C ILE A 177 10.75 -10.04 20.37
N GLN A 178 9.52 -10.44 20.01
CA GLN A 178 8.35 -9.61 20.24
C GLN A 178 8.03 -9.46 21.73
N ALA A 179 8.16 -10.52 22.52
CA ALA A 179 7.93 -10.44 23.96
C ALA A 179 8.87 -9.45 24.66
N ASP A 180 10.16 -9.47 24.28
CA ASP A 180 11.13 -8.52 24.83
C ASP A 180 10.83 -7.08 24.37
N ARG A 181 10.51 -6.90 23.09
CA ARG A 181 10.14 -5.61 22.49
C ARG A 181 8.94 -4.95 23.17
N PHE A 182 7.89 -5.69 23.43
CA PHE A 182 6.65 -5.16 24.02
C PHE A 182 6.75 -4.92 25.53
N ARG A 183 7.57 -5.68 26.22
CA ARG A 183 7.72 -5.62 27.68
C ARG A 183 8.83 -4.70 28.15
N ASN A 184 9.94 -4.68 27.45
CA ASN A 184 11.22 -4.08 27.90
C ASN A 184 11.68 -2.97 26.94
N ASN A 185 10.74 -2.30 26.26
CA ASN A 185 11.06 -1.21 25.34
C ASN A 185 11.87 -0.11 26.03
N VAL A 186 12.89 0.38 25.35
CA VAL A 186 13.74 1.50 25.82
C VAL A 186 13.61 2.67 24.87
N ILE A 187 13.22 3.82 25.40
CA ILE A 187 13.12 5.06 24.64
C ILE A 187 14.53 5.55 24.28
N ARG A 188 14.93 5.26 23.06
CA ARG A 188 16.27 5.52 22.50
C ARG A 188 16.19 6.35 21.26
N GLY A 189 17.16 7.22 21.00
CA GLY A 189 17.15 8.07 19.81
C GLY A 189 15.97 9.04 19.72
N PHE A 190 15.39 9.43 20.85
CA PHE A 190 14.16 10.24 20.91
C PHE A 190 14.27 11.53 20.12
N HIS A 191 15.35 12.29 20.26
CA HIS A 191 15.51 13.57 19.56
C HIS A 191 15.73 13.41 18.04
N THR A 192 16.41 12.34 17.60
CA THR A 192 16.62 12.07 16.17
C THR A 192 15.34 11.59 15.51
N GLU A 193 14.55 10.75 16.19
CA GLU A 193 13.25 10.31 15.68
C GLU A 193 12.24 11.46 15.63
N LEU A 194 12.36 12.43 16.53
CA LEU A 194 11.53 13.63 16.48
C LEU A 194 11.71 14.42 15.19
N GLU A 195 12.91 14.43 14.59
CA GLU A 195 13.16 15.01 13.27
C GLU A 195 12.34 14.31 12.17
N THR A 196 12.30 12.98 12.21
CA THR A 196 11.48 12.17 11.30
C THR A 196 10.00 12.53 11.43
N ILE A 197 9.49 12.61 12.65
CA ILE A 197 8.10 13.01 12.91
C ILE A 197 7.80 14.43 12.42
N TYR A 198 8.75 15.37 12.57
CA TYR A 198 8.60 16.72 12.00
C TYR A 198 8.48 16.69 10.49
N GLU A 199 9.29 15.89 9.82
CA GLU A 199 9.22 15.76 8.36
C GLU A 199 7.90 15.13 7.92
N GLU A 200 7.43 14.09 8.58
CA GLU A 200 6.11 13.49 8.31
C GLU A 200 4.97 14.49 8.51
N LYS A 201 5.02 15.26 9.60
CA LYS A 201 4.02 16.32 9.82
C LYS A 201 4.09 17.38 8.74
N ASN A 202 5.29 17.82 8.35
CA ASN A 202 5.45 18.80 7.26
C ASN A 202 4.93 18.25 5.92
N MET A 203 5.19 16.97 5.62
CA MET A 203 4.62 16.30 4.44
C MET A 203 3.09 16.27 4.49
N SER A 204 2.52 15.88 5.62
CA SER A 204 1.08 15.77 5.79
C SER A 204 0.35 17.10 5.56
N LEU A 205 0.98 18.23 5.89
CA LEU A 205 0.43 19.57 5.69
C LEU A 205 0.33 19.97 4.22
N THR A 206 1.05 19.29 3.32
CA THR A 206 0.99 19.53 1.87
C THR A 206 0.07 18.56 1.13
N GLN A 207 -0.46 17.54 1.81
CA GLN A 207 -1.36 16.55 1.24
C GLN A 207 -2.82 16.99 1.40
N ASP A 208 -3.46 17.35 0.30
CA ASP A 208 -4.83 17.88 0.32
C ASP A 208 -5.86 16.86 0.81
N ASN A 209 -5.72 15.57 0.45
CA ASN A 209 -6.57 14.49 0.92
C ASN A 209 -6.53 14.34 2.45
N ARG A 210 -5.36 14.50 3.06
CA ARG A 210 -5.22 14.43 4.52
C ARG A 210 -5.88 15.61 5.21
N LYS A 211 -5.72 16.82 4.68
CA LYS A 211 -6.43 18.01 5.19
C LYS A 211 -7.94 17.83 5.12
N MET A 212 -8.43 17.30 3.99
CA MET A 212 -9.85 16.99 3.82
C MET A 212 -10.34 16.00 4.87
N PHE A 213 -9.60 14.92 5.09
CA PHE A 213 -9.98 13.88 6.05
C PHE A 213 -9.92 14.39 7.51
N GLU A 214 -8.87 15.11 7.91
CA GLU A 214 -8.77 15.71 9.24
C GLU A 214 -9.90 16.74 9.47
N THR A 215 -10.24 17.54 8.44
CA THR A 215 -11.38 18.50 8.51
C THR A 215 -12.71 17.76 8.59
N LEU A 216 -12.86 16.65 7.89
CA LEU A 216 -14.04 15.80 7.95
C LEU A 216 -14.27 15.29 9.38
N LEU A 217 -13.27 14.70 10.00
CA LEU A 217 -13.36 14.22 11.37
C LEU A 217 -13.65 15.37 12.35
N ALA A 218 -13.01 16.52 12.19
CA ALA A 218 -13.23 17.70 13.03
C ALA A 218 -14.66 18.26 12.91
N THR A 219 -15.33 18.11 11.76
CA THR A 219 -16.71 18.54 11.56
C THR A 219 -17.73 17.50 11.99
N LEU A 220 -17.45 16.21 11.78
CA LEU A 220 -18.32 15.13 12.23
C LEU A 220 -18.27 14.94 13.75
N TYR A 221 -17.09 15.04 14.37
CA TYR A 221 -16.86 14.68 15.77
C TYR A 221 -16.17 15.79 16.57
N PRO A 222 -16.76 17.01 16.65
CA PRO A 222 -16.11 18.19 17.25
C PRO A 222 -15.89 18.06 18.78
N ASN A 223 -16.57 17.15 19.46
CA ASN A 223 -16.41 16.91 20.89
C ASN A 223 -15.59 15.66 21.20
N HIS A 224 -15.53 14.71 20.26
CA HIS A 224 -14.79 13.47 20.40
C HIS A 224 -13.30 13.65 20.02
N PRO A 225 -12.38 12.89 20.62
CA PRO A 225 -10.97 12.89 20.22
C PRO A 225 -10.72 12.66 18.71
N TYR A 226 -11.57 11.90 18.01
CA TYR A 226 -11.46 11.74 16.55
C TYR A 226 -11.37 13.07 15.79
N GLY A 227 -12.13 14.08 16.22
CA GLY A 227 -12.10 15.39 15.60
C GLY A 227 -11.13 16.39 16.23
N LYS A 228 -10.59 16.09 17.40
CA LYS A 228 -9.71 17.00 18.16
C LYS A 228 -8.23 16.60 18.08
N GLN A 229 -7.95 15.31 17.92
CA GLN A 229 -6.61 14.75 18.01
C GLN A 229 -6.29 14.04 16.71
N THR A 230 -5.45 14.65 15.88
CA THR A 230 -4.96 14.01 14.65
C THR A 230 -3.89 12.98 15.01
N THR A 231 -3.76 11.93 14.21
CA THR A 231 -2.77 10.87 14.44
C THR A 231 -1.34 11.39 14.57
N LEU A 232 -0.96 12.38 13.74
CA LEU A 232 0.35 13.01 13.81
C LEU A 232 0.46 14.11 14.88
N GLY A 233 -0.61 14.40 15.59
CA GLY A 233 -0.66 15.45 16.59
C GLY A 233 -0.60 16.88 16.05
N SER A 234 -0.61 17.85 16.96
CA SER A 234 -0.45 19.27 16.64
C SER A 234 1.03 19.67 16.56
N GLN A 235 1.32 20.70 15.74
CA GLN A 235 2.68 21.25 15.65
C GLN A 235 3.21 21.75 17.01
N ASP A 236 2.35 22.34 17.83
CA ASP A 236 2.75 22.89 19.14
C ASP A 236 3.07 21.78 20.14
N HIS A 237 2.36 20.65 20.08
CA HIS A 237 2.65 19.50 20.93
C HIS A 237 3.94 18.81 20.51
N LEU A 238 4.19 18.65 19.21
CA LEU A 238 5.45 18.10 18.72
C LEU A 238 6.67 18.94 19.10
N LYS A 239 6.52 20.27 19.20
CA LYS A 239 7.59 21.15 19.70
C LYS A 239 7.86 21.02 21.21
N ASN A 240 6.96 20.37 21.94
CA ASN A 240 7.05 20.19 23.39
C ASN A 240 6.84 18.72 23.79
N PRO A 241 7.64 17.79 23.26
CA PRO A 241 7.47 16.37 23.50
C PRO A 241 7.81 16.01 24.95
N SER A 242 7.24 14.89 25.46
CA SER A 242 7.46 14.39 26.80
C SER A 242 7.79 12.91 26.77
N ILE A 243 9.01 12.55 27.18
CA ILE A 243 9.42 11.14 27.34
C ILE A 243 8.64 10.50 28.50
N THR A 244 8.38 11.24 29.56
CA THR A 244 7.61 10.75 30.71
C THR A 244 6.18 10.37 30.30
N ASN A 245 5.52 11.17 29.45
CA ASN A 245 4.20 10.81 28.93
C ASN A 245 4.25 9.58 28.01
N VAL A 246 5.31 9.43 27.21
CA VAL A 246 5.52 8.24 26.36
C VAL A 246 5.64 6.99 27.22
N LYS A 247 6.47 6.99 28.27
CA LYS A 247 6.60 5.87 29.20
C LYS A 247 5.29 5.54 29.91
N LYS A 248 4.59 6.56 30.39
CA LYS A 248 3.28 6.39 31.02
C LYS A 248 2.26 5.74 30.07
N TYR A 249 2.25 6.18 28.79
CA TYR A 249 1.37 5.62 27.78
C TYR A 249 1.68 4.13 27.51
N HIS A 250 2.95 3.76 27.45
CA HIS A 250 3.37 2.37 27.36
C HIS A 250 2.85 1.56 28.56
N ASP A 251 3.12 2.00 29.78
CA ASP A 251 2.76 1.27 31.00
C ASP A 251 1.25 1.11 31.19
N GLU A 252 0.46 2.06 30.67
CA GLU A 252 -1.00 2.03 30.77
C GLU A 252 -1.66 1.15 29.72
N TYR A 253 -1.19 1.17 28.46
CA TYR A 253 -1.90 0.56 27.33
C TYR A 253 -1.21 -0.65 26.70
N TYR A 254 0.14 -0.75 26.78
CA TYR A 254 0.89 -1.88 26.24
C TYR A 254 0.99 -2.98 27.28
N VAL A 255 -0.13 -3.64 27.50
CA VAL A 255 -0.31 -4.67 28.52
C VAL A 255 -1.09 -5.84 27.92
N PRO A 256 -0.87 -7.10 28.40
CA PRO A 256 -1.38 -8.29 27.72
C PRO A 256 -2.90 -8.30 27.56
N ASN A 257 -3.65 -7.80 28.56
CA ASN A 257 -5.11 -7.74 28.50
C ASN A 257 -5.67 -6.59 27.64
N ASN A 258 -4.83 -5.85 26.92
CA ASN A 258 -5.19 -4.84 25.95
C ASN A 258 -4.58 -5.13 24.56
N ILE A 259 -4.05 -6.34 24.36
CA ILE A 259 -3.33 -6.76 23.15
C ILE A 259 -3.90 -8.05 22.60
N ALA A 260 -3.91 -8.18 21.29
CA ALA A 260 -4.15 -9.45 20.60
C ALA A 260 -2.99 -9.79 19.65
N ILE A 261 -2.64 -11.07 19.61
CA ILE A 261 -1.77 -11.66 18.60
C ILE A 261 -2.66 -12.34 17.56
N CYS A 262 -2.58 -11.91 16.31
CA CYS A 262 -3.41 -12.35 15.21
C CYS A 262 -2.52 -12.98 14.14
N VAL A 263 -2.67 -14.29 13.90
CA VAL A 263 -1.77 -15.02 12.99
C VAL A 263 -2.53 -15.88 11.98
N SER A 264 -2.01 -15.91 10.75
CA SER A 264 -2.48 -16.82 9.71
C SER A 264 -1.30 -17.34 8.90
N GLY A 265 -1.27 -18.64 8.62
CA GLY A 265 -0.22 -19.26 7.84
C GLY A 265 0.03 -20.72 8.17
N ASP A 266 1.25 -21.19 7.84
CA ASP A 266 1.66 -22.57 8.03
C ASP A 266 2.28 -22.77 9.41
N PHE A 267 1.49 -23.19 10.36
CA PHE A 267 1.94 -23.53 11.72
C PHE A 267 1.05 -24.61 12.37
N ASP A 268 1.55 -25.22 13.43
CA ASP A 268 0.76 -26.01 14.37
C ASP A 268 0.26 -25.08 15.49
N PRO A 269 -1.07 -25.02 15.76
CA PRO A 269 -1.63 -24.14 16.78
C PRO A 269 -1.11 -24.39 18.18
N ASP A 270 -0.83 -25.65 18.57
CA ASP A 270 -0.31 -25.98 19.90
C ASP A 270 1.14 -25.52 20.05
N GLU A 271 1.96 -25.64 18.99
CA GLU A 271 3.33 -25.09 18.95
C GLU A 271 3.32 -23.56 19.03
N MET A 272 2.43 -22.89 18.30
CA MET A 272 2.28 -21.44 18.34
C MET A 272 1.90 -20.94 19.74
N VAL A 273 0.89 -21.55 20.36
CA VAL A 273 0.46 -21.17 21.72
C VAL A 273 1.58 -21.44 22.72
N ALA A 274 2.25 -22.60 22.65
CA ALA A 274 3.35 -22.92 23.55
C ALA A 274 4.50 -21.90 23.49
N ALA A 275 4.85 -21.42 22.28
CA ALA A 275 5.85 -20.36 22.11
C ALA A 275 5.38 -19.03 22.71
N ILE A 276 4.12 -18.65 22.49
CA ILE A 276 3.54 -17.44 23.04
C ILE A 276 3.45 -17.53 24.59
N GLU A 277 2.98 -18.63 25.16
CA GLU A 277 2.95 -18.83 26.61
C GLU A 277 4.35 -18.75 27.24
N LYS A 278 5.36 -19.35 26.60
CA LYS A 278 6.74 -19.34 27.08
C LYS A 278 7.29 -17.92 27.26
N TYR A 279 7.00 -17.01 26.35
CA TYR A 279 7.61 -15.67 26.35
C TYR A 279 6.69 -14.56 26.82
N PHE A 280 5.36 -14.69 26.70
CA PHE A 280 4.38 -13.69 27.08
C PHE A 280 3.58 -14.07 28.35
N GLY A 281 3.64 -15.34 28.80
CA GLY A 281 2.76 -15.85 29.84
C GLY A 281 2.93 -15.21 31.22
N ASP A 282 4.14 -14.77 31.56
CA ASP A 282 4.45 -14.10 32.85
C ASP A 282 4.30 -12.56 32.79
N TRP A 283 3.90 -12.01 31.65
CA TRP A 283 3.66 -10.59 31.48
C TRP A 283 2.44 -10.14 32.28
N GLN A 284 2.60 -9.11 33.11
CA GLN A 284 1.54 -8.71 34.04
C GLN A 284 0.46 -7.87 33.38
N PRO A 285 -0.82 -8.20 33.58
CA PRO A 285 -1.92 -7.42 33.06
C PRO A 285 -2.12 -6.12 33.86
N ASN A 286 -2.68 -5.11 33.21
CA ASN A 286 -3.16 -3.91 33.90
C ASN A 286 -4.69 -4.03 34.14
N PRO A 287 -5.16 -4.23 35.39
CA PRO A 287 -6.60 -4.33 35.64
C PRO A 287 -7.35 -3.00 35.45
N SER A 288 -6.60 -1.89 35.28
CA SER A 288 -7.13 -0.54 35.22
C SER A 288 -6.70 0.16 33.92
N VAL A 289 -6.72 -0.54 32.78
CA VAL A 289 -6.48 0.09 31.47
C VAL A 289 -7.41 1.31 31.33
N PRO A 290 -6.87 2.51 31.06
CA PRO A 290 -7.69 3.72 30.99
C PRO A 290 -8.79 3.60 29.93
N LYS A 291 -10.01 3.97 30.30
CA LYS A 291 -11.14 4.02 29.38
C LYS A 291 -11.43 5.48 29.03
N LEU A 292 -11.63 5.72 27.74
CA LEU A 292 -12.01 7.04 27.28
C LEU A 292 -13.44 7.38 27.76
N GLU A 293 -13.63 8.51 28.41
CA GLU A 293 -14.95 9.07 28.69
C GLU A 293 -15.46 9.77 27.42
N ILE A 294 -16.40 9.12 26.73
CA ILE A 294 -16.98 9.66 25.50
C ILE A 294 -18.09 10.64 25.86
N VAL A 295 -17.90 11.92 25.49
CA VAL A 295 -18.98 12.91 25.50
C VAL A 295 -19.78 12.70 24.21
N PRO A 296 -21.08 12.37 24.28
CA PRO A 296 -21.90 12.16 23.08
C PRO A 296 -21.91 13.42 22.19
N GLU A 297 -21.78 13.19 20.90
CA GLU A 297 -21.88 14.25 19.90
C GLU A 297 -23.30 14.79 19.81
N LYS A 298 -23.44 16.11 19.73
CA LYS A 298 -24.74 16.72 19.52
C LYS A 298 -25.22 16.41 18.09
N PRO A 299 -26.53 16.20 17.87
CA PRO A 299 -27.07 16.05 16.52
C PRO A 299 -26.69 17.22 15.62
N ILE A 300 -26.32 16.92 14.39
CA ILE A 300 -26.22 17.93 13.32
C ILE A 300 -27.67 18.23 12.89
N THR A 301 -28.08 19.48 12.97
CA THR A 301 -29.46 19.93 12.67
C THR A 301 -29.55 20.88 11.48
N SER A 302 -28.42 21.17 10.86
CA SER A 302 -28.29 21.87 9.60
C SER A 302 -26.96 21.53 8.94
N PRO A 303 -26.89 21.49 7.61
CA PRO A 303 -25.67 21.14 6.91
C PRO A 303 -24.48 22.00 7.34
N ILE A 304 -23.37 21.34 7.69
CA ILE A 304 -22.10 22.02 7.98
C ILE A 304 -21.31 22.09 6.67
N VAL A 305 -21.09 23.30 6.18
CA VAL A 305 -20.35 23.55 4.92
C VAL A 305 -18.99 24.15 5.22
N LYS A 306 -17.93 23.58 4.64
CA LYS A 306 -16.55 24.09 4.77
C LYS A 306 -15.82 24.02 3.45
N ASP A 307 -15.00 25.06 3.18
CA ASP A 307 -14.00 25.05 2.12
C ASP A 307 -12.64 24.65 2.71
N VAL A 308 -11.92 23.77 1.99
CA VAL A 308 -10.55 23.37 2.30
C VAL A 308 -9.68 23.71 1.09
N TYR A 309 -8.61 24.46 1.32
CA TYR A 309 -7.74 24.95 0.25
C TYR A 309 -6.48 24.12 0.11
N GLY A 310 -6.07 23.90 -1.14
CA GLY A 310 -4.84 23.21 -1.48
C GLY A 310 -4.54 23.31 -2.97
N LEU A 311 -3.38 22.81 -3.39
CA LEU A 311 -2.88 23.02 -4.76
C LEU A 311 -3.44 22.00 -5.76
N GLU A 312 -3.90 20.85 -5.29
CA GLU A 312 -4.42 19.78 -6.14
C GLU A 312 -5.84 20.08 -6.64
N SER A 313 -6.36 19.22 -7.48
CA SER A 313 -7.67 19.35 -8.13
C SER A 313 -8.84 19.40 -7.15
N GLU A 314 -9.93 20.01 -7.57
CA GLU A 314 -11.13 20.17 -6.76
C GLU A 314 -11.92 18.86 -6.64
N TYR A 315 -12.51 18.62 -5.46
CA TYR A 315 -13.47 17.53 -5.19
C TYR A 315 -14.32 17.83 -3.96
N MET A 316 -15.36 17.04 -3.76
CA MET A 316 -16.31 17.17 -2.64
C MET A 316 -16.27 15.90 -1.77
N TYR A 317 -16.27 16.10 -0.44
CA TYR A 317 -16.72 15.11 0.53
C TYR A 317 -18.05 15.54 1.12
N MET A 318 -18.99 14.60 1.19
CA MET A 318 -20.25 14.76 1.90
C MET A 318 -20.43 13.58 2.84
N ALA A 319 -20.73 13.82 4.12
CA ALA A 319 -20.73 12.73 5.07
C ALA A 319 -21.80 12.88 6.15
N TRP A 320 -22.35 11.73 6.56
CA TRP A 320 -23.26 11.55 7.66
C TRP A 320 -22.62 10.74 8.77
N ARG A 321 -22.98 11.04 10.01
CA ARG A 321 -22.49 10.29 11.17
C ARG A 321 -23.26 9.00 11.34
N LEU A 322 -22.52 7.90 11.59
CA LEU A 322 -23.07 6.58 11.93
C LEU A 322 -22.65 6.15 13.34
N PRO A 323 -23.32 5.15 13.92
CA PRO A 323 -22.81 4.42 15.10
C PRO A 323 -21.43 3.82 14.85
N GLY A 324 -20.71 3.49 15.92
CA GLY A 324 -19.43 2.80 15.82
C GLY A 324 -19.55 1.37 15.30
N SER A 325 -18.42 0.80 14.88
CA SER A 325 -18.35 -0.51 14.21
C SER A 325 -18.84 -1.70 15.07
N SER A 326 -18.96 -1.53 16.38
CA SER A 326 -19.60 -2.53 17.26
C SER A 326 -21.12 -2.69 17.02
N ASP A 327 -21.79 -1.72 16.37
CA ASP A 327 -23.15 -1.90 15.87
C ASP A 327 -23.13 -2.65 14.52
N ILE A 328 -22.88 -3.96 14.61
CA ILE A 328 -22.75 -4.85 13.47
C ILE A 328 -24.00 -4.91 12.58
N LYS A 329 -25.18 -4.60 13.12
CA LYS A 329 -26.42 -4.58 12.34
C LYS A 329 -26.47 -3.35 11.44
N THR A 330 -26.23 -2.18 11.99
CA THR A 330 -26.18 -0.94 11.21
C THR A 330 -25.03 -0.99 10.19
N SER A 331 -23.87 -1.57 10.54
CA SER A 331 -22.75 -1.78 9.63
C SER A 331 -23.11 -2.65 8.43
N ALA A 332 -23.82 -3.77 8.65
CA ALA A 332 -24.24 -4.65 7.56
C ALA A 332 -25.20 -3.96 6.58
N VAL A 333 -26.20 -3.23 7.11
CA VAL A 333 -27.13 -2.47 6.25
C VAL A 333 -26.40 -1.33 5.51
N SER A 334 -25.49 -0.65 6.19
CA SER A 334 -24.66 0.41 5.59
C SER A 334 -23.81 -0.10 4.42
N ASN A 335 -23.22 -1.30 4.55
CA ASN A 335 -22.43 -1.91 3.48
C ASN A 335 -23.26 -2.20 2.22
N ILE A 336 -24.46 -2.74 2.39
CA ILE A 336 -25.36 -2.97 1.25
C ILE A 336 -25.84 -1.63 0.67
N ALA A 337 -26.26 -0.66 1.51
CA ALA A 337 -26.68 0.67 1.07
C ALA A 337 -25.60 1.41 0.29
N GLN A 338 -24.35 1.29 0.71
CA GLN A 338 -23.18 1.82 -0.01
C GLN A 338 -23.09 1.23 -1.41
N SER A 339 -23.19 -0.09 -1.54
CA SER A 339 -23.08 -0.78 -2.83
C SER A 339 -24.28 -0.49 -3.75
N ILE A 340 -25.50 -0.31 -3.19
CA ILE A 340 -26.67 0.13 -3.96
C ILE A 340 -26.46 1.53 -4.53
N LEU A 341 -25.81 2.43 -3.80
CA LEU A 341 -25.49 3.77 -4.31
C LEU A 341 -24.31 3.76 -5.28
N SER A 342 -23.23 3.05 -4.96
CA SER A 342 -22.06 2.99 -5.84
C SER A 342 -21.26 1.71 -5.56
N ASN A 343 -21.15 0.88 -6.58
CA ASN A 343 -20.34 -0.35 -6.58
C ASN A 343 -19.30 -0.37 -7.73
N GLY A 344 -19.14 0.77 -8.42
CA GLY A 344 -18.23 0.94 -9.54
C GLY A 344 -18.75 0.36 -10.88
N SER A 345 -20.00 -0.14 -10.92
CA SER A 345 -20.58 -0.78 -12.10
C SER A 345 -22.02 -0.34 -12.35
N CYS A 346 -22.95 -0.68 -11.45
CA CYS A 346 -24.37 -0.50 -11.65
C CYS A 346 -25.12 0.05 -10.42
N GLY A 347 -24.41 0.70 -9.48
CA GLY A 347 -25.05 1.47 -8.41
C GLY A 347 -25.78 2.70 -8.94
N LEU A 348 -26.67 3.28 -8.15
CA LEU A 348 -27.46 4.47 -8.55
C LEU A 348 -26.58 5.61 -9.04
N MET A 349 -25.52 5.96 -8.30
CA MET A 349 -24.58 7.03 -8.69
C MET A 349 -23.74 6.62 -9.90
N ASP A 350 -23.42 5.32 -10.04
CA ASP A 350 -22.66 4.82 -11.16
C ASP A 350 -23.47 4.99 -12.46
N LEU A 351 -24.75 4.59 -12.45
CA LEU A 351 -25.61 4.64 -13.63
C LEU A 351 -26.12 6.07 -13.94
N ASP A 352 -26.59 6.79 -12.91
CA ASP A 352 -27.32 8.04 -13.10
C ASP A 352 -26.43 9.28 -13.14
N ILE A 353 -25.20 9.20 -12.60
CA ILE A 353 -24.26 10.32 -12.60
C ILE A 353 -23.06 10.01 -13.48
N THR A 354 -22.28 8.96 -13.17
CA THR A 354 -21.02 8.67 -13.86
C THR A 354 -21.27 8.22 -15.29
N GLN A 355 -22.14 7.24 -15.52
CA GLN A 355 -22.48 6.75 -16.85
C GLN A 355 -23.17 7.82 -17.71
N GLN A 356 -23.98 8.68 -17.10
CA GLN A 356 -24.60 9.81 -17.78
C GLN A 356 -23.66 11.03 -17.91
N GLN A 357 -22.39 10.88 -17.52
CA GLN A 357 -21.36 11.91 -17.59
C GLN A 357 -21.77 13.25 -16.95
N LYS A 358 -22.60 13.23 -15.88
CA LYS A 358 -22.99 14.44 -15.14
C LYS A 358 -21.92 14.94 -14.18
N ALA A 359 -20.97 14.09 -13.81
CA ALA A 359 -19.73 14.40 -13.08
C ALA A 359 -18.61 13.49 -13.61
N MET A 360 -17.37 13.73 -13.24
CA MET A 360 -16.27 12.84 -13.61
C MET A 360 -16.36 11.50 -12.89
N MET A 361 -16.65 11.53 -11.60
CA MET A 361 -16.75 10.33 -10.78
C MET A 361 -17.55 10.63 -9.51
N PHE A 362 -18.30 9.64 -9.07
CA PHE A 362 -18.87 9.54 -7.73
C PHE A 362 -18.46 8.21 -7.08
N GLY A 363 -18.36 8.23 -5.78
CA GLY A 363 -18.11 7.02 -5.00
C GLY A 363 -18.71 7.17 -3.60
N VAL A 364 -19.02 6.04 -2.99
CA VAL A 364 -19.51 5.95 -1.61
C VAL A 364 -18.55 5.09 -0.80
N SER A 365 -18.24 5.52 0.42
CA SER A 365 -17.35 4.82 1.33
C SER A 365 -17.89 4.89 2.75
N SER A 366 -17.67 3.86 3.54
CA SER A 366 -17.95 3.87 4.97
C SER A 366 -16.67 4.12 5.77
N LEU A 367 -16.79 4.89 6.83
CA LEU A 367 -15.74 5.07 7.84
C LEU A 367 -16.14 4.25 9.06
N GLY A 368 -15.48 3.10 9.27
CA GLY A 368 -15.70 2.24 10.43
C GLY A 368 -14.65 2.52 11.50
N MET A 369 -15.03 3.18 12.59
CA MET A 369 -14.21 3.40 13.77
C MET A 369 -14.93 2.83 15.00
N ALA A 370 -14.21 2.59 16.08
CA ALA A 370 -14.76 1.86 17.24
C ALA A 370 -15.94 2.58 17.90
N ASP A 371 -15.84 3.90 18.09
CA ASP A 371 -16.82 4.69 18.85
C ASP A 371 -17.89 5.34 17.97
N TYR A 372 -17.56 5.75 16.77
CA TYR A 372 -18.43 6.35 15.76
C TYR A 372 -18.06 5.87 14.38
N GLY A 373 -19.01 5.90 13.45
CA GLY A 373 -18.80 5.65 12.03
C GLY A 373 -19.25 6.83 11.15
N GLY A 374 -18.97 6.74 9.88
CA GLY A 374 -19.40 7.73 8.88
C GLY A 374 -19.80 7.09 7.56
N PHE A 375 -20.79 7.66 6.90
CA PHE A 375 -21.17 7.36 5.52
C PHE A 375 -20.72 8.50 4.65
N ILE A 376 -19.82 8.27 3.70
CA ILE A 376 -19.12 9.31 2.96
C ILE A 376 -19.44 9.17 1.48
N VAL A 377 -19.87 10.26 0.85
CA VAL A 377 -19.99 10.41 -0.60
C VAL A 377 -18.86 11.29 -1.10
N ILE A 378 -18.17 10.85 -2.14
CA ILE A 378 -17.06 11.56 -2.79
C ILE A 378 -17.48 11.90 -4.21
N GLY A 379 -17.27 13.14 -4.64
CA GLY A 379 -17.60 13.57 -5.99
C GLY A 379 -16.49 14.41 -6.62
N TYR A 380 -16.19 14.14 -7.90
CA TYR A 380 -15.21 14.88 -8.69
C TYR A 380 -15.91 15.64 -9.81
N PRO A 381 -15.70 16.98 -9.90
CA PRO A 381 -16.41 17.81 -10.88
C PRO A 381 -15.81 17.68 -12.28
N LYS A 382 -16.64 17.89 -13.29
CA LYS A 382 -16.21 18.18 -14.66
C LYS A 382 -15.58 19.57 -14.77
N GLU A 383 -14.94 19.85 -15.90
CA GLU A 383 -14.39 21.18 -16.18
C GLU A 383 -15.48 22.25 -16.08
N GLY A 384 -15.25 23.26 -15.22
CA GLY A 384 -16.17 24.36 -14.99
C GLY A 384 -17.43 24.03 -14.18
N GLN A 385 -17.63 22.79 -13.74
CA GLN A 385 -18.73 22.40 -12.87
C GLN A 385 -18.47 22.89 -11.43
N LYS A 386 -19.51 23.41 -10.79
CA LYS A 386 -19.41 23.86 -9.39
C LYS A 386 -19.47 22.67 -8.45
N LEU A 387 -18.72 22.71 -7.36
CA LEU A 387 -18.77 21.67 -6.33
C LEU A 387 -20.14 21.55 -5.67
N GLU A 388 -20.89 22.65 -5.60
CA GLU A 388 -22.26 22.70 -5.10
C GLU A 388 -23.23 21.88 -5.97
N ASP A 389 -22.99 21.76 -7.28
CA ASP A 389 -23.78 20.92 -8.18
C ASP A 389 -23.62 19.43 -7.84
N LEU A 390 -22.41 19.02 -7.45
CA LEU A 390 -22.15 17.63 -7.01
C LEU A 390 -22.96 17.26 -5.76
N ARG A 391 -23.08 18.20 -4.82
CA ARG A 391 -23.92 18.02 -3.62
C ARG A 391 -25.38 17.76 -4.02
N THR A 392 -25.90 18.49 -4.99
CA THR A 392 -27.27 18.31 -5.47
C THR A 392 -27.47 16.92 -6.10
N LEU A 393 -26.54 16.50 -6.97
CA LEU A 393 -26.56 15.17 -7.58
C LEU A 393 -26.51 14.05 -6.52
N ALA A 394 -25.66 14.19 -5.49
CA ALA A 394 -25.57 13.20 -4.41
C ALA A 394 -26.90 13.09 -3.63
N LEU A 395 -27.55 14.22 -3.31
CA LEU A 395 -28.83 14.23 -2.58
C LEU A 395 -29.97 13.64 -3.41
N GLU A 396 -29.98 13.82 -4.73
CA GLU A 396 -30.96 13.19 -5.62
C GLU A 396 -30.89 11.67 -5.55
N GLU A 397 -29.70 11.07 -5.60
CA GLU A 397 -29.54 9.61 -5.52
C GLU A 397 -29.83 9.07 -4.11
N ILE A 398 -29.46 9.79 -3.06
CA ILE A 398 -29.83 9.45 -1.68
C ILE A 398 -31.36 9.48 -1.50
N ALA A 399 -32.06 10.41 -2.15
CA ALA A 399 -33.52 10.46 -2.12
C ALA A 399 -34.17 9.23 -2.77
N LYS A 400 -33.58 8.68 -3.84
CA LYS A 400 -34.01 7.39 -4.43
C LYS A 400 -33.81 6.25 -3.44
N LEU A 401 -32.64 6.18 -2.79
CA LEU A 401 -32.40 5.18 -1.76
C LEU A 401 -33.43 5.27 -0.61
N LYS A 402 -33.75 6.47 -0.15
CA LYS A 402 -34.75 6.75 0.92
C LYS A 402 -36.17 6.36 0.52
N SER A 403 -36.53 6.52 -0.74
CA SER A 403 -37.85 6.13 -1.28
C SER A 403 -37.96 4.66 -1.68
N GLY A 404 -36.80 3.94 -1.73
CA GLY A 404 -36.74 2.57 -2.23
C GLY A 404 -36.84 2.49 -3.75
N ASP A 405 -36.52 3.58 -4.47
CA ASP A 405 -36.51 3.63 -5.94
C ASP A 405 -35.20 3.06 -6.48
N PHE A 406 -35.02 1.75 -6.31
CA PHE A 406 -33.91 0.95 -6.85
C PHE A 406 -34.37 -0.50 -7.04
N ASP A 407 -33.71 -1.21 -7.96
CA ASP A 407 -34.01 -2.61 -8.24
C ASP A 407 -33.60 -3.50 -7.08
N GLU A 408 -34.53 -4.30 -6.57
CA GLU A 408 -34.31 -5.23 -5.45
C GLU A 408 -33.33 -6.35 -5.80
N SER A 409 -33.23 -6.74 -7.09
CA SER A 409 -32.26 -7.74 -7.57
C SER A 409 -30.81 -7.33 -7.28
N LEU A 410 -30.53 -6.02 -7.19
CA LEU A 410 -29.22 -5.48 -6.88
C LEU A 410 -28.73 -5.87 -5.48
N ILE A 411 -29.64 -6.11 -4.53
CA ILE A 411 -29.28 -6.60 -3.20
C ILE A 411 -28.66 -8.00 -3.28
N ALA A 412 -29.32 -8.92 -4.00
CA ALA A 412 -28.81 -10.28 -4.18
C ALA A 412 -27.50 -10.31 -4.96
N ALA A 413 -27.37 -9.49 -6.00
CA ALA A 413 -26.14 -9.34 -6.77
C ALA A 413 -24.99 -8.80 -5.91
N THR A 414 -25.26 -7.77 -5.09
CA THR A 414 -24.28 -7.23 -4.13
C THR A 414 -23.80 -8.29 -3.15
N ILE A 415 -24.70 -9.06 -2.55
CA ILE A 415 -24.35 -10.13 -1.61
C ILE A 415 -23.47 -11.20 -2.30
N ASN A 416 -23.76 -11.56 -3.55
CA ASN A 416 -22.97 -12.52 -4.31
C ASN A 416 -21.54 -11.98 -4.58
N ASN A 417 -21.40 -10.70 -4.90
CA ASN A 417 -20.10 -10.08 -5.09
C ASN A 417 -19.32 -10.01 -3.76
N LEU A 418 -19.96 -9.68 -2.63
CA LEU A 418 -19.33 -9.70 -1.30
C LEU A 418 -18.86 -11.10 -0.89
N LYS A 419 -19.61 -12.16 -1.25
CA LYS A 419 -19.16 -13.55 -1.06
C LYS A 419 -17.92 -13.86 -1.89
N LEU A 420 -17.89 -13.42 -3.13
CA LEU A 420 -16.73 -13.59 -4.00
C LEU A 420 -15.49 -12.85 -3.45
N ASP A 421 -15.68 -11.65 -2.92
CA ASP A 421 -14.61 -10.88 -2.29
C ASP A 421 -14.12 -11.53 -1.01
N GLU A 422 -15.01 -12.13 -0.21
CA GLU A 422 -14.59 -12.95 0.94
C GLU A 422 -13.75 -14.16 0.49
N MET A 423 -14.20 -14.90 -0.53
CA MET A 423 -13.43 -16.04 -1.06
C MET A 423 -12.03 -15.60 -1.51
N ARG A 424 -11.91 -14.47 -2.20
CA ARG A 424 -10.62 -13.90 -2.60
C ARG A 424 -9.75 -13.49 -1.41
N SER A 425 -10.36 -12.85 -0.41
CA SER A 425 -9.65 -12.40 0.79
C SER A 425 -9.08 -13.57 1.60
N LEU A 426 -9.77 -14.72 1.62
CA LEU A 426 -9.35 -15.92 2.31
C LEU A 426 -8.14 -16.64 1.66
N GLU A 427 -7.75 -16.28 0.43
CA GLU A 427 -6.49 -16.74 -0.18
C GLU A 427 -5.26 -16.08 0.47
N SER A 428 -5.42 -14.92 1.12
CA SER A 428 -4.33 -14.12 1.70
C SER A 428 -4.21 -14.32 3.21
N ASN A 429 -3.03 -14.74 3.69
CA ASN A 429 -2.74 -14.79 5.13
C ASN A 429 -2.87 -13.41 5.80
N SER A 430 -2.48 -12.34 5.10
CA SER A 430 -2.62 -10.97 5.58
C SER A 430 -4.09 -10.60 5.79
N SER A 431 -4.96 -10.87 4.81
CA SER A 431 -6.39 -10.58 4.92
C SER A 431 -7.06 -11.41 6.03
N ARG A 432 -6.72 -12.71 6.12
CA ARG A 432 -7.23 -13.60 7.18
C ARG A 432 -6.88 -13.07 8.57
N ALA A 433 -5.62 -12.72 8.80
CA ALA A 433 -5.16 -12.22 10.09
C ALA A 433 -5.66 -10.79 10.39
N ARG A 434 -5.84 -9.94 9.36
CA ARG A 434 -6.38 -8.58 9.51
C ARG A 434 -7.82 -8.59 10.06
N ARG A 435 -8.66 -9.52 9.63
CA ARG A 435 -10.03 -9.65 10.17
C ARG A 435 -10.06 -9.84 11.69
N TYR A 436 -9.06 -10.52 12.27
CA TYR A 436 -8.93 -10.65 13.72
C TYR A 436 -8.59 -9.33 14.40
N VAL A 437 -7.68 -8.56 13.77
CA VAL A 437 -7.35 -7.22 14.26
C VAL A 437 -8.60 -6.34 14.30
N ASP A 438 -9.35 -6.30 13.20
CA ASP A 438 -10.55 -5.48 13.07
C ASP A 438 -11.62 -5.86 14.11
N ALA A 439 -11.85 -7.16 14.32
CA ALA A 439 -12.77 -7.66 15.33
C ALA A 439 -12.31 -7.30 16.75
N PHE A 440 -11.03 -7.50 17.06
CA PHE A 440 -10.47 -7.20 18.38
C PHE A 440 -10.55 -5.71 18.72
N ILE A 441 -10.12 -4.84 17.81
CA ILE A 441 -10.12 -3.39 17.99
C ILE A 441 -11.53 -2.85 18.15
N SER A 442 -12.45 -3.28 17.28
CA SER A 442 -13.87 -2.88 17.34
C SER A 442 -14.61 -3.48 18.54
N GLY A 443 -14.03 -4.48 19.22
CA GLY A 443 -14.68 -5.18 20.33
C GLY A 443 -15.82 -6.09 19.90
N ILE A 444 -15.77 -6.61 18.67
CA ILE A 444 -16.73 -7.54 18.10
C ILE A 444 -16.29 -8.96 18.43
N ASP A 445 -17.20 -9.78 18.97
CA ASP A 445 -16.91 -11.20 19.17
C ASP A 445 -16.66 -11.89 17.83
N TRP A 446 -15.67 -12.82 17.80
CA TRP A 446 -15.34 -13.52 16.56
C TRP A 446 -16.52 -14.27 15.95
N LYS A 447 -17.41 -14.79 16.76
CA LYS A 447 -18.66 -15.40 16.28
C LYS A 447 -19.48 -14.43 15.43
N ASP A 448 -19.55 -13.19 15.85
CA ASP A 448 -20.28 -12.14 15.12
C ASP A 448 -19.52 -11.67 13.89
N ALA A 449 -18.19 -11.58 13.96
CA ALA A 449 -17.36 -11.25 12.81
C ALA A 449 -17.42 -12.35 11.72
N ALA A 450 -17.27 -13.61 12.10
CA ALA A 450 -17.38 -14.75 11.18
C ALA A 450 -18.78 -14.92 10.55
N GLY A 451 -19.85 -14.46 11.24
CA GLY A 451 -21.23 -14.49 10.76
C GLY A 451 -21.62 -13.28 9.92
N GLU A 452 -20.67 -12.50 9.38
CA GLU A 452 -20.96 -11.28 8.61
C GLU A 452 -21.81 -11.57 7.36
N LEU A 453 -21.45 -12.58 6.57
CA LEU A 453 -22.21 -12.94 5.37
C LEU A 453 -23.66 -13.32 5.68
N GLU A 454 -23.90 -14.09 6.75
CA GLU A 454 -25.27 -14.46 7.16
C GLU A 454 -26.09 -13.20 7.53
N ARG A 455 -25.45 -12.18 8.12
CA ARG A 455 -26.12 -10.90 8.41
C ARG A 455 -26.41 -10.08 7.16
N LEU A 456 -25.48 -10.07 6.21
CA LEU A 456 -25.66 -9.40 4.92
C LEU A 456 -26.81 -10.04 4.13
N GLU A 457 -26.90 -11.37 4.11
CA GLU A 457 -27.99 -12.12 3.46
C GLU A 457 -29.38 -11.83 4.08
N ALA A 458 -29.41 -11.45 5.34
CA ALA A 458 -30.65 -11.11 6.04
C ALA A 458 -31.11 -9.65 5.80
N VAL A 459 -30.33 -8.81 5.14
CA VAL A 459 -30.67 -7.40 4.87
C VAL A 459 -31.78 -7.34 3.81
N THR A 460 -32.85 -6.64 4.11
CA THR A 460 -33.98 -6.42 3.22
C THR A 460 -33.98 -5.02 2.64
N LYS A 461 -34.76 -4.81 1.57
CA LYS A 461 -34.99 -3.48 0.99
C LYS A 461 -35.56 -2.51 2.03
N GLU A 462 -36.47 -2.99 2.89
CA GLU A 462 -37.05 -2.19 3.97
C GLU A 462 -36.01 -1.75 5.00
N ASP A 463 -35.02 -2.60 5.30
CA ASP A 463 -33.92 -2.24 6.21
C ASP A 463 -33.06 -1.13 5.62
N ILE A 464 -32.76 -1.19 4.31
CA ILE A 464 -31.99 -0.18 3.57
C ILE A 464 -32.73 1.16 3.56
N VAL A 465 -34.03 1.14 3.21
CA VAL A 465 -34.87 2.34 3.19
C VAL A 465 -34.97 2.96 4.59
N LYS A 466 -35.15 2.11 5.62
CA LYS A 466 -35.17 2.59 6.99
C LYS A 466 -33.85 3.24 7.41
N PHE A 467 -32.73 2.56 7.11
CA PHE A 467 -31.39 3.09 7.37
C PHE A 467 -31.17 4.45 6.70
N ALA A 468 -31.49 4.54 5.41
CA ALA A 468 -31.32 5.79 4.65
C ALA A 468 -32.16 6.94 5.26
N ASN A 469 -33.42 6.68 5.68
CA ASN A 469 -34.26 7.67 6.31
C ASN A 469 -33.82 8.04 7.74
N GLU A 470 -33.22 7.13 8.48
CA GLU A 470 -32.74 7.35 9.84
C GLU A 470 -31.42 8.13 9.88
N TYR A 471 -30.46 7.75 9.02
CA TYR A 471 -29.09 8.27 9.09
C TYR A 471 -28.78 9.29 8.01
N LEU A 472 -29.27 9.16 6.76
CA LEU A 472 -28.93 10.00 5.62
C LEU A 472 -29.96 11.13 5.42
N GLY A 473 -30.17 11.94 6.47
CA GLY A 473 -31.13 13.04 6.43
C GLY A 473 -30.68 14.20 5.51
N ASP A 474 -31.63 15.09 5.21
CA ASP A 474 -31.40 16.21 4.28
C ASP A 474 -30.70 17.41 4.93
N ASP A 475 -30.50 17.38 6.24
CA ASP A 475 -29.93 18.47 7.04
C ASP A 475 -28.91 18.04 8.10
N ASN A 476 -28.70 16.72 8.30
CA ASN A 476 -27.83 16.18 9.35
C ASN A 476 -26.44 15.74 8.87
N TYR A 477 -25.87 16.43 7.90
CA TYR A 477 -24.58 16.06 7.28
C TYR A 477 -23.57 17.21 7.28
N THR A 478 -22.31 16.85 7.00
CA THR A 478 -21.26 17.79 6.66
C THR A 478 -20.91 17.70 5.17
N VAL A 479 -20.57 18.81 4.55
CA VAL A 479 -20.01 18.86 3.20
C VAL A 479 -18.76 19.70 3.19
N LEU A 480 -17.70 19.13 2.62
CA LEU A 480 -16.40 19.77 2.47
C LEU A 480 -16.13 19.96 0.98
N TYR A 481 -15.80 21.17 0.59
CA TYR A 481 -15.36 21.49 -0.76
C TYR A 481 -13.85 21.71 -0.75
N LYS A 482 -13.12 20.80 -1.37
CA LYS A 482 -11.70 21.01 -1.65
C LYS A 482 -11.59 21.96 -2.83
N ARG A 483 -11.02 23.14 -2.58
CA ARG A 483 -10.84 24.18 -3.60
C ARG A 483 -9.37 24.43 -3.90
N ILE A 484 -9.07 24.80 -5.14
CA ILE A 484 -7.72 25.19 -5.54
C ILE A 484 -7.40 26.54 -4.90
N GLY A 485 -6.26 26.61 -4.20
CA GLY A 485 -5.76 27.83 -3.58
C GLY A 485 -4.68 27.55 -2.54
N GLU A 486 -3.92 28.57 -2.19
CA GLU A 486 -2.92 28.50 -1.14
C GLU A 486 -3.59 28.42 0.24
N ASP A 487 -3.21 27.41 1.02
CA ASP A 487 -3.59 27.35 2.43
C ASP A 487 -2.61 28.18 3.27
N LYS A 488 -3.02 29.41 3.59
CA LYS A 488 -2.22 30.37 4.36
C LYS A 488 -2.08 30.02 5.85
N THR A 489 -2.76 28.99 6.32
CA THR A 489 -2.69 28.53 7.72
C THR A 489 -1.54 27.57 7.94
N VAL A 490 -1.00 26.98 6.88
CA VAL A 490 0.12 26.04 6.95
C VAL A 490 1.41 26.76 7.35
N LYS A 491 1.95 26.34 8.50
CA LYS A 491 3.27 26.77 8.98
C LYS A 491 4.21 25.59 9.05
N LYS A 492 5.37 25.71 8.40
CA LYS A 492 6.41 24.69 8.53
C LYS A 492 6.94 24.61 9.96
N ILE A 493 7.11 23.40 10.48
CA ILE A 493 7.87 23.16 11.70
C ILE A 493 9.36 23.29 11.34
N SER A 494 10.05 24.22 11.98
CA SER A 494 11.50 24.29 11.89
C SER A 494 12.08 23.37 12.96
N ALA A 495 12.82 22.37 12.52
CA ALA A 495 13.56 21.49 13.41
C ALA A 495 14.82 22.19 13.97
N PRO A 496 15.18 21.97 15.23
CA PRO A 496 16.50 22.36 15.72
C PRO A 496 17.60 21.61 14.99
N LYS A 497 18.80 22.19 14.89
CA LYS A 497 19.95 21.47 14.34
C LYS A 497 20.39 20.38 15.33
N ILE A 498 20.55 19.16 14.83
CA ILE A 498 21.06 18.02 15.57
C ILE A 498 22.44 17.60 15.06
N THR A 499 23.23 17.02 15.95
CA THR A 499 24.50 16.39 15.61
C THR A 499 24.23 15.00 15.01
N PRO A 500 24.77 14.66 13.82
CA PRO A 500 24.62 13.33 13.24
C PRO A 500 25.10 12.26 14.22
N ILE A 501 24.28 11.23 14.43
CA ILE A 501 24.61 10.15 15.36
C ILE A 501 25.64 9.19 14.79
N VAL A 502 26.32 8.44 15.68
CA VAL A 502 27.24 7.37 15.27
C VAL A 502 26.42 6.15 14.83
N SER A 503 26.67 5.69 13.63
CA SER A 503 26.11 4.42 13.16
C SER A 503 27.05 3.28 13.55
N ASN A 504 26.76 2.56 14.63
CA ASN A 504 27.55 1.39 15.07
C ASN A 504 27.24 0.17 14.19
N ARG A 505 27.61 0.22 12.94
CA ARG A 505 27.16 -0.71 11.88
C ARG A 505 27.61 -2.14 12.12
N ASP A 506 28.85 -2.30 12.62
CA ASP A 506 29.45 -3.60 12.89
C ASP A 506 29.10 -4.15 14.28
N ALA A 507 28.47 -3.31 15.12
CA ALA A 507 28.05 -3.74 16.43
C ALA A 507 26.79 -4.60 16.35
N VAL A 508 26.77 -5.67 17.13
CA VAL A 508 25.61 -6.52 17.38
C VAL A 508 25.54 -6.85 18.86
N SER A 509 24.33 -6.80 19.43
CA SER A 509 24.12 -7.20 20.83
C SER A 509 24.31 -8.71 21.01
N ASP A 510 24.45 -9.13 22.26
CA ASP A 510 24.51 -10.57 22.56
C ASP A 510 23.16 -11.24 22.26
N PHE A 511 22.04 -10.53 22.37
CA PHE A 511 20.73 -11.03 22.00
C PHE A 511 20.66 -11.41 20.51
N VAL A 512 21.18 -10.57 19.62
CA VAL A 512 21.26 -10.88 18.17
C VAL A 512 22.12 -12.12 17.94
N LYS A 513 23.26 -12.24 18.60
CA LYS A 513 24.13 -13.43 18.50
C LYS A 513 23.43 -14.71 18.95
N GLU A 514 22.63 -14.62 20.01
CA GLU A 514 21.84 -15.76 20.50
C GLU A 514 20.76 -16.18 19.48
N ILE A 515 20.04 -15.24 18.87
CA ILE A 515 19.07 -15.52 17.82
C ILE A 515 19.77 -16.14 16.60
N GLN A 516 20.91 -15.57 16.18
CA GLN A 516 21.68 -16.08 15.04
C GLN A 516 22.17 -17.52 15.25
N ASN A 517 22.55 -17.88 16.48
CA ASN A 517 23.02 -19.22 16.83
C ASN A 517 21.89 -20.18 17.24
N SER A 518 20.63 -19.78 17.17
CA SER A 518 19.49 -20.63 17.50
C SER A 518 19.37 -21.80 16.49
N GLU A 519 19.10 -22.99 17.01
CA GLU A 519 18.86 -24.16 16.15
C GLU A 519 17.47 -24.06 15.52
N VAL A 520 17.41 -23.84 14.20
CA VAL A 520 16.18 -23.78 13.43
C VAL A 520 16.24 -24.81 12.29
N LYS A 521 15.23 -25.66 12.20
CA LYS A 521 15.13 -26.63 11.10
C LYS A 521 14.96 -25.88 9.76
N PRO A 522 15.87 -26.04 8.80
CA PRO A 522 15.78 -25.31 7.54
C PRO A 522 14.55 -25.75 6.71
N ILE A 523 13.92 -24.76 6.04
CA ILE A 523 12.89 -25.00 5.04
C ILE A 523 13.60 -25.19 3.68
N GLU A 524 13.26 -26.25 2.96
CA GLU A 524 13.82 -26.48 1.62
C GLU A 524 13.16 -25.53 0.60
N PRO A 525 13.96 -24.88 -0.26
CA PRO A 525 13.42 -24.02 -1.29
C PRO A 525 12.64 -24.83 -2.34
N VAL A 526 11.54 -24.24 -2.84
CA VAL A 526 10.78 -24.84 -3.94
C VAL A 526 10.80 -23.85 -5.11
N PHE A 527 11.24 -24.30 -6.26
CA PHE A 527 11.33 -23.53 -7.49
C PHE A 527 10.30 -24.02 -8.49
N VAL A 528 9.78 -23.13 -9.31
CA VAL A 528 8.82 -23.46 -10.37
C VAL A 528 9.49 -24.34 -11.43
N ASP A 529 8.81 -25.39 -11.80
CA ASP A 529 9.12 -26.24 -12.96
C ASP A 529 8.01 -26.12 -14.00
N PHE A 530 8.27 -25.38 -15.07
CA PHE A 530 7.27 -25.10 -16.09
C PHE A 530 6.72 -26.36 -16.76
N SER A 531 7.43 -27.47 -16.76
CA SER A 531 6.95 -28.73 -17.33
C SER A 531 5.88 -29.41 -16.47
N ASN A 532 5.86 -29.14 -15.17
CA ASN A 532 4.94 -29.74 -14.20
C ASN A 532 3.93 -28.74 -13.64
N ASP A 533 4.32 -27.47 -13.51
CA ASP A 533 3.54 -26.45 -12.83
C ASP A 533 2.54 -25.71 -13.70
N MET A 534 2.69 -25.82 -15.02
CA MET A 534 1.77 -25.24 -16.00
C MET A 534 1.61 -26.12 -17.22
N ALA A 535 0.62 -25.79 -18.07
CA ALA A 535 0.51 -26.39 -19.40
C ALA A 535 0.47 -25.29 -20.46
N LYS A 536 0.88 -25.67 -21.69
CA LYS A 536 0.87 -24.80 -22.85
C LYS A 536 0.29 -25.57 -24.05
N PHE A 537 -0.69 -24.97 -24.71
CA PHE A 537 -1.32 -25.55 -25.87
C PHE A 537 -1.95 -24.47 -26.76
N GLU A 538 -2.23 -24.82 -28.02
CA GLU A 538 -2.85 -23.94 -29.00
C GLU A 538 -4.37 -24.14 -29.01
N LEU A 539 -5.15 -23.10 -28.87
CA LEU A 539 -6.62 -23.12 -29.01
C LEU A 539 -7.00 -23.22 -30.50
N LYS A 540 -6.48 -22.29 -31.27
CA LYS A 540 -6.52 -22.16 -32.72
C LYS A 540 -5.23 -21.49 -33.19
N LYS A 541 -4.90 -21.58 -34.49
CA LYS A 541 -3.77 -20.84 -35.03
C LYS A 541 -3.89 -19.36 -34.68
N GLY A 542 -2.88 -18.81 -34.01
CA GLY A 542 -2.85 -17.41 -33.54
C GLY A 542 -3.43 -17.18 -32.14
N ALA A 543 -3.84 -18.24 -31.42
CA ALA A 543 -4.24 -18.13 -30.01
C ALA A 543 -3.60 -19.25 -29.21
N GLU A 544 -2.61 -18.89 -28.40
CA GLU A 544 -1.85 -19.79 -27.54
C GLU A 544 -2.33 -19.67 -26.07
N ILE A 545 -2.55 -20.81 -25.39
CA ILE A 545 -2.99 -20.83 -23.99
C ILE A 545 -1.81 -21.20 -23.07
N LEU A 546 -1.56 -20.38 -22.07
CA LEU A 546 -0.81 -20.68 -20.88
C LEU A 546 -1.80 -20.98 -19.75
N TYR A 547 -1.74 -22.18 -19.22
CA TYR A 547 -2.71 -22.74 -18.29
C TYR A 547 -2.09 -23.10 -16.94
N LYS A 548 -2.73 -22.67 -15.86
CA LYS A 548 -2.48 -23.13 -14.48
C LYS A 548 -3.81 -23.44 -13.82
N LYS A 549 -3.92 -24.65 -13.24
CA LYS A 549 -5.14 -25.03 -12.52
C LYS A 549 -5.20 -24.34 -11.16
N ASN A 550 -6.36 -23.73 -10.85
CA ASN A 550 -6.72 -23.32 -9.50
C ASN A 550 -7.23 -24.56 -8.72
N THR A 551 -6.64 -24.82 -7.56
CA THR A 551 -7.02 -25.91 -6.65
C THR A 551 -7.54 -25.43 -5.32
N LEU A 552 -7.63 -24.09 -5.13
CA LEU A 552 -8.03 -23.45 -3.87
C LEU A 552 -9.53 -23.23 -3.78
N ASN A 553 -10.12 -22.79 -4.88
CA ASN A 553 -11.53 -22.42 -4.97
C ASN A 553 -12.03 -22.45 -6.43
N ASP A 554 -13.27 -22.03 -6.64
CA ASP A 554 -13.92 -22.00 -7.93
C ASP A 554 -13.77 -20.67 -8.70
N ILE A 555 -12.82 -19.83 -8.31
CA ILE A 555 -12.54 -18.54 -8.98
C ILE A 555 -11.66 -18.80 -10.20
N PHE A 556 -12.05 -18.17 -11.32
CA PHE A 556 -11.19 -18.08 -12.50
C PHE A 556 -10.63 -16.67 -12.68
N THR A 557 -9.48 -16.61 -13.33
CA THR A 557 -8.95 -15.40 -13.99
C THR A 557 -8.46 -15.80 -15.38
N ILE A 558 -8.92 -15.07 -16.39
CA ILE A 558 -8.47 -15.24 -17.77
C ILE A 558 -8.02 -13.90 -18.32
N GLU A 559 -6.88 -13.90 -19.03
CA GLU A 559 -6.32 -12.72 -19.69
C GLU A 559 -6.08 -13.04 -21.18
N PHE A 560 -6.54 -12.14 -22.04
CA PHE A 560 -6.22 -12.16 -23.47
C PHE A 560 -5.23 -11.03 -23.74
N ASN A 561 -3.99 -11.39 -24.08
CA ASN A 561 -2.87 -10.45 -24.22
C ASN A 561 -2.48 -10.29 -25.69
N TYR A 562 -2.70 -9.10 -26.22
CA TYR A 562 -2.42 -8.71 -27.60
C TYR A 562 -1.19 -7.81 -27.65
N ASN A 563 -0.19 -8.10 -28.50
CA ASN A 563 0.98 -7.25 -28.73
C ASN A 563 0.66 -6.11 -29.72
N TYR A 564 -0.45 -5.44 -29.52
CA TYR A 564 -0.98 -4.35 -30.32
C TYR A 564 -1.51 -3.24 -29.39
N GLY A 565 -1.09 -1.98 -29.61
CA GLY A 565 -1.41 -0.89 -28.69
C GLY A 565 -1.41 0.48 -29.38
N ILE A 566 -1.33 1.55 -28.59
CA ILE A 566 -1.42 2.94 -29.04
C ILE A 566 -0.38 3.26 -30.14
N ALA A 567 0.82 2.66 -30.09
CA ALA A 567 1.85 2.85 -31.11
C ALA A 567 1.48 2.27 -32.49
N ASP A 568 0.53 1.34 -32.54
CA ASP A 568 0.01 0.73 -33.77
C ASP A 568 -1.18 1.51 -34.32
N ASN A 569 -2.09 1.86 -33.41
CA ASN A 569 -3.28 2.65 -33.74
C ASN A 569 -3.54 3.67 -32.63
N PRO A 570 -3.21 4.96 -32.84
CA PRO A 570 -3.38 6.01 -31.83
C PRO A 570 -4.81 6.20 -31.34
N ALA A 571 -5.84 5.78 -32.09
CA ALA A 571 -7.24 5.85 -31.67
C ALA A 571 -7.52 4.95 -30.45
N LEU A 572 -6.69 3.95 -30.19
CA LEU A 572 -6.73 3.12 -29.00
C LEU A 572 -6.52 3.91 -27.69
N TYR A 573 -6.03 5.13 -27.76
CA TYR A 573 -5.86 6.01 -26.61
C TYR A 573 -7.16 6.16 -25.79
N TYR A 574 -8.31 6.18 -26.46
CA TYR A 574 -9.61 6.28 -25.79
C TYR A 574 -10.31 4.92 -25.60
N ALA A 575 -9.80 3.84 -26.23
CA ALA A 575 -10.58 2.63 -26.40
C ALA A 575 -11.11 2.05 -25.09
N ALA A 576 -10.26 1.97 -24.06
CA ALA A 576 -10.65 1.44 -22.76
C ALA A 576 -11.76 2.26 -22.11
N ASP A 577 -11.53 3.58 -21.97
CA ASP A 577 -12.49 4.47 -21.33
C ASP A 577 -13.79 4.63 -22.14
N TYR A 578 -13.69 4.66 -23.46
CA TYR A 578 -14.85 4.93 -24.32
C TYR A 578 -15.84 3.76 -24.37
N VAL A 579 -15.35 2.51 -24.51
CA VAL A 579 -16.24 1.34 -24.56
C VAL A 579 -17.01 1.14 -23.26
N ASP A 580 -16.50 1.65 -22.15
CA ASP A 580 -17.17 1.58 -20.85
C ASP A 580 -18.42 2.46 -20.75
N TYR A 581 -18.64 3.35 -21.69
CA TYR A 581 -19.85 4.17 -21.79
C TYR A 581 -20.84 3.68 -22.84
N LEU A 582 -20.49 2.64 -23.61
CA LEU A 582 -21.29 2.24 -24.77
C LEU A 582 -22.16 1.00 -24.51
N GLY A 583 -23.30 0.93 -25.22
CA GLY A 583 -24.09 -0.27 -25.37
C GLY A 583 -23.95 -0.86 -26.80
N THR A 584 -24.69 -1.91 -27.06
CA THR A 584 -24.87 -2.50 -28.40
C THR A 584 -26.24 -2.14 -28.98
N ALA A 585 -26.51 -2.55 -30.21
CA ALA A 585 -27.84 -2.37 -30.80
C ALA A 585 -28.96 -3.13 -30.06
N SER A 586 -28.64 -4.15 -29.27
CA SER A 586 -29.60 -5.02 -28.59
C SER A 586 -29.56 -4.95 -27.06
N MET A 587 -28.60 -4.23 -26.49
CA MET A 587 -28.38 -4.16 -25.03
C MET A 587 -27.84 -2.78 -24.68
N SER A 588 -28.44 -2.10 -23.73
CA SER A 588 -27.91 -0.84 -23.22
C SER A 588 -26.66 -1.06 -22.38
N LYS A 589 -25.92 0.01 -22.07
CA LYS A 589 -24.75 -0.08 -21.18
C LYS A 589 -25.16 -0.45 -19.74
N GLU A 590 -26.25 0.09 -19.27
CA GLU A 590 -26.81 -0.19 -17.95
C GLU A 590 -27.19 -1.66 -17.82
N GLU A 591 -27.88 -2.22 -18.83
CA GLU A 591 -28.21 -3.65 -18.88
C GLU A 591 -26.97 -4.55 -18.89
N PHE A 592 -25.96 -4.14 -19.65
CA PHE A 592 -24.67 -4.87 -19.68
C PHE A 592 -23.97 -4.86 -18.33
N ALA A 593 -23.86 -3.69 -17.69
CA ALA A 593 -23.21 -3.53 -16.39
C ALA A 593 -23.94 -4.34 -15.31
N SER A 594 -25.28 -4.29 -15.29
CA SER A 594 -26.09 -5.06 -14.35
C SER A 594 -25.91 -6.57 -14.54
N LYS A 595 -25.90 -7.07 -15.78
CA LYS A 595 -25.67 -8.49 -16.06
C LYS A 595 -24.29 -8.99 -15.66
N MET A 596 -23.23 -8.22 -15.94
CA MET A 596 -21.88 -8.58 -15.51
C MET A 596 -21.76 -8.62 -13.99
N TYR A 597 -22.41 -7.66 -13.30
CA TYR A 597 -22.44 -7.62 -11.85
C TYR A 597 -23.25 -8.78 -11.24
N GLU A 598 -24.40 -9.16 -11.84
CA GLU A 598 -25.20 -10.34 -11.46
C GLU A 598 -24.41 -11.65 -11.63
N LEU A 599 -23.59 -11.76 -12.67
CA LEU A 599 -22.70 -12.91 -12.90
C LEU A 599 -21.55 -12.99 -11.88
N GLY A 600 -21.31 -11.94 -11.07
CA GLY A 600 -20.14 -11.86 -10.20
C GLY A 600 -18.84 -11.95 -10.99
N CYS A 601 -18.78 -11.28 -12.13
CA CYS A 601 -17.62 -11.28 -13.01
C CYS A 601 -17.11 -9.87 -13.26
N ASP A 602 -15.87 -9.64 -12.83
CA ASP A 602 -15.13 -8.41 -13.14
C ASP A 602 -14.53 -8.50 -14.54
N TYR A 603 -14.47 -7.37 -15.22
CA TYR A 603 -13.83 -7.26 -16.52
C TYR A 603 -12.99 -5.98 -16.60
N THR A 604 -11.92 -6.03 -17.39
CA THR A 604 -11.13 -4.84 -17.72
C THR A 604 -10.61 -4.94 -19.14
N PHE A 605 -10.59 -3.80 -19.84
CA PHE A 605 -9.85 -3.62 -21.08
C PHE A 605 -8.77 -2.57 -20.86
N ASN A 606 -7.51 -2.98 -20.88
CA ASN A 606 -6.36 -2.09 -20.66
C ASN A 606 -5.60 -1.94 -21.98
N VAL A 607 -5.33 -0.71 -22.37
CA VAL A 607 -4.54 -0.39 -23.57
C VAL A 607 -3.27 0.33 -23.16
N GLY A 608 -2.15 -0.27 -23.51
CA GLY A 608 -0.82 0.31 -23.32
C GLY A 608 -0.20 0.79 -24.63
N MET A 609 1.04 1.26 -24.55
CA MET A 609 1.76 1.76 -25.74
C MET A 609 1.94 0.69 -26.81
N TYR A 610 2.26 -0.54 -26.42
CA TYR A 610 2.60 -1.63 -27.36
C TYR A 610 1.77 -2.89 -27.19
N SER A 611 0.85 -2.91 -26.24
CA SER A 611 0.03 -4.06 -25.95
C SER A 611 -1.35 -3.66 -25.44
N SER A 612 -2.33 -4.54 -25.67
CA SER A 612 -3.67 -4.44 -25.08
C SER A 612 -3.97 -5.72 -24.32
N ARG A 613 -4.73 -5.62 -23.25
CA ARG A 613 -5.12 -6.75 -22.41
C ARG A 613 -6.59 -6.68 -22.06
N ILE A 614 -7.29 -7.78 -22.30
CA ILE A 614 -8.63 -8.01 -21.77
C ILE A 614 -8.50 -9.02 -20.63
N ARG A 615 -9.08 -8.72 -19.47
CA ARG A 615 -9.10 -9.61 -18.31
C ARG A 615 -10.53 -9.79 -17.81
N LEU A 616 -10.90 -11.04 -17.53
CA LEU A 616 -12.11 -11.39 -16.80
C LEU A 616 -11.74 -12.24 -15.57
N SER A 617 -12.49 -12.07 -14.49
CA SER A 617 -12.31 -12.83 -13.26
C SER A 617 -13.63 -12.96 -12.52
N GLY A 618 -13.93 -14.12 -11.96
CA GLY A 618 -15.18 -14.36 -11.24
C GLY A 618 -15.41 -15.85 -10.95
N LEU A 619 -16.65 -16.24 -10.74
CA LEU A 619 -17.02 -17.63 -10.55
C LEU A 619 -16.89 -18.42 -11.86
N SER A 620 -16.25 -19.58 -11.80
CA SER A 620 -15.93 -20.39 -12.97
C SER A 620 -17.17 -20.88 -13.74
N GLU A 621 -18.28 -21.07 -13.07
CA GLU A 621 -19.56 -21.45 -13.68
C GLU A 621 -20.11 -20.38 -14.64
N ASN A 622 -19.80 -19.11 -14.39
CA ASN A 622 -20.27 -17.97 -15.17
C ASN A 622 -19.27 -17.52 -16.27
N MET A 623 -18.08 -18.15 -16.34
CA MET A 623 -17.00 -17.72 -17.24
C MET A 623 -17.41 -17.68 -18.71
N GLU A 624 -18.10 -18.72 -19.19
CA GLU A 624 -18.51 -18.81 -20.61
C GLU A 624 -19.47 -17.67 -20.99
N GLU A 625 -20.45 -17.39 -20.13
CA GLU A 625 -21.43 -16.34 -20.36
C GLU A 625 -20.79 -14.96 -20.28
N ALA A 626 -19.90 -14.73 -19.30
CA ALA A 626 -19.19 -13.48 -19.14
C ALA A 626 -18.28 -13.15 -20.33
N ILE A 627 -17.54 -14.15 -20.89
CA ILE A 627 -16.72 -13.97 -22.08
C ILE A 627 -17.61 -13.59 -23.27
N LYS A 628 -18.68 -14.34 -23.53
CA LYS A 628 -19.61 -14.05 -24.64
C LYS A 628 -20.22 -12.66 -24.53
N LEU A 629 -20.64 -12.30 -23.33
CA LEU A 629 -21.28 -11.02 -23.07
C LEU A 629 -20.31 -9.87 -23.32
N TYR A 630 -19.08 -9.98 -22.79
CA TYR A 630 -18.08 -8.92 -22.92
C TYR A 630 -17.55 -8.78 -24.36
N GLU A 631 -17.26 -9.89 -25.03
CA GLU A 631 -16.82 -9.85 -26.43
C GLU A 631 -17.90 -9.33 -27.37
N ASN A 632 -19.16 -9.73 -27.16
CA ASN A 632 -20.27 -9.17 -27.91
C ASN A 632 -20.41 -7.66 -27.69
N MET A 633 -20.13 -7.18 -26.48
CA MET A 633 -20.09 -5.75 -26.19
C MET A 633 -18.96 -5.06 -26.97
N LEU A 634 -17.74 -5.56 -26.92
CA LEU A 634 -16.59 -4.96 -27.62
C LEU A 634 -16.77 -4.97 -29.17
N LEU A 635 -17.28 -6.07 -29.71
CA LEU A 635 -17.48 -6.22 -31.17
C LEU A 635 -18.71 -5.49 -31.70
N GLY A 636 -19.76 -5.38 -30.88
CA GLY A 636 -21.06 -4.84 -31.23
C GLY A 636 -21.34 -3.43 -30.71
N ALA A 637 -20.39 -2.78 -30.05
CA ALA A 637 -20.56 -1.45 -29.49
C ALA A 637 -21.03 -0.44 -30.54
N VAL A 638 -22.01 0.39 -30.16
CA VAL A 638 -22.56 1.45 -31.00
C VAL A 638 -21.99 2.78 -30.53
N GLY A 639 -21.29 3.47 -31.43
CA GLY A 639 -20.63 4.74 -31.10
C GLY A 639 -21.63 5.88 -30.83
N ASP A 640 -21.24 6.77 -29.93
CA ASP A 640 -21.93 8.02 -29.60
C ASP A 640 -20.90 9.17 -29.53
N ASP A 641 -20.93 10.03 -30.54
CA ASP A 641 -19.99 11.16 -30.59
C ASP A 641 -20.21 12.17 -29.44
N THR A 642 -21.40 12.23 -28.82
CA THR A 642 -21.66 13.10 -27.66
C THR A 642 -20.92 12.61 -26.46
N ILE A 643 -20.95 11.31 -26.20
CA ILE A 643 -20.18 10.65 -25.13
C ILE A 643 -18.69 10.88 -25.35
N LEU A 644 -18.20 10.68 -26.58
CA LEU A 644 -16.81 10.88 -26.93
C LEU A 644 -16.37 12.33 -26.73
N ASP A 645 -17.17 13.31 -27.14
CA ASP A 645 -16.83 14.73 -27.00
C ASP A 645 -16.77 15.17 -25.53
N ASN A 646 -17.59 14.58 -24.66
CA ASN A 646 -17.48 14.80 -23.21
C ASN A 646 -16.21 14.13 -22.66
N LEU A 647 -15.90 12.89 -23.07
CA LEU A 647 -14.70 12.19 -22.65
C LEU A 647 -13.42 12.94 -23.05
N LYS A 648 -13.39 13.55 -24.25
CA LYS A 648 -12.30 14.41 -24.70
C LYS A 648 -12.07 15.59 -23.76
N LYS A 649 -13.15 16.25 -23.28
CA LYS A 649 -13.06 17.35 -22.29
C LYS A 649 -12.51 16.82 -20.96
N ASP A 650 -12.97 15.66 -20.52
CA ASP A 650 -12.51 15.03 -19.28
C ASP A 650 -11.03 14.66 -19.35
N VAL A 651 -10.55 14.15 -20.48
CA VAL A 651 -9.12 13.87 -20.72
C VAL A 651 -8.28 15.14 -20.66
N ILE A 652 -8.71 16.23 -21.30
CA ILE A 652 -7.99 17.52 -21.23
C ILE A 652 -7.96 18.05 -19.79
N LYS A 653 -9.07 17.95 -19.06
CA LYS A 653 -9.09 18.29 -17.64
C LYS A 653 -8.10 17.46 -16.83
N THR A 654 -8.10 16.12 -17.01
CA THR A 654 -7.18 15.19 -16.32
C THR A 654 -5.72 15.52 -16.62
N ARG A 655 -5.38 15.88 -17.89
CA ARG A 655 -4.03 16.34 -18.23
C ARG A 655 -3.63 17.59 -17.45
N ASN A 656 -4.54 18.55 -17.33
CA ASN A 656 -4.30 19.77 -16.56
C ASN A 656 -4.19 19.49 -15.05
N ASP A 657 -4.98 18.57 -14.54
CA ASP A 657 -4.98 18.18 -13.14
C ASP A 657 -3.70 17.40 -12.77
N ASN A 658 -3.20 16.54 -13.66
CA ASN A 658 -1.92 15.84 -13.48
C ASN A 658 -0.75 16.81 -13.28
N LYS A 659 -0.74 17.95 -13.95
CA LYS A 659 0.28 19.00 -13.79
C LYS A 659 0.21 19.72 -12.42
N LYS A 660 -0.87 19.54 -11.65
CA LYS A 660 -1.03 20.08 -10.29
C LYS A 660 -0.59 19.11 -9.20
N SER A 661 -0.38 17.84 -9.52
CA SER A 661 0.06 16.82 -8.58
C SER A 661 1.58 16.69 -8.57
N GLN A 662 2.22 16.84 -7.41
CA GLN A 662 3.67 16.73 -7.28
C GLN A 662 4.16 15.33 -7.67
N SER A 663 3.45 14.28 -7.28
CA SER A 663 3.81 12.89 -7.60
C SER A 663 3.71 12.61 -9.10
N ASN A 664 2.66 13.12 -9.78
CA ASN A 664 2.50 12.98 -11.22
C ASN A 664 3.58 13.75 -11.99
N CYS A 665 3.90 14.96 -11.55
CA CYS A 665 5.00 15.74 -12.12
C CYS A 665 6.34 15.03 -11.97
N PHE A 666 6.61 14.41 -10.83
CA PHE A 666 7.85 13.68 -10.63
C PHE A 666 7.91 12.40 -11.48
N SER A 667 6.81 11.66 -11.58
CA SER A 667 6.71 10.48 -12.45
C SER A 667 6.94 10.84 -13.93
N ALA A 668 6.39 11.96 -14.40
CA ALA A 668 6.62 12.47 -15.75
C ALA A 668 8.09 12.87 -15.96
N LEU A 669 8.69 13.53 -14.97
CA LEU A 669 10.12 13.91 -15.03
C LEU A 669 11.05 12.69 -15.03
N GLN A 670 10.72 11.63 -14.28
CA GLN A 670 11.44 10.35 -14.32
C GLN A 670 11.34 9.68 -15.70
N LEU A 671 10.15 9.67 -16.30
CA LEU A 671 9.94 9.14 -17.65
C LEU A 671 10.79 9.92 -18.67
N TYR A 672 10.80 11.25 -18.56
CA TYR A 672 11.64 12.12 -19.40
C TYR A 672 13.13 11.82 -19.23
N LEU A 673 13.59 11.62 -17.99
CA LEU A 673 14.98 11.30 -17.68
C LEU A 673 15.41 9.97 -18.32
N ILE A 674 14.58 8.93 -18.14
CA ILE A 674 14.92 7.56 -18.52
C ILE A 674 14.77 7.34 -20.03
N TYR A 675 13.71 7.88 -20.65
CA TYR A 675 13.35 7.57 -22.04
C TYR A 675 13.47 8.76 -23.01
N GLY A 676 13.61 9.96 -22.48
CA GLY A 676 13.82 11.19 -23.27
C GLY A 676 12.52 11.81 -23.83
N PRO A 677 12.66 13.02 -24.42
CA PRO A 677 11.53 13.83 -24.87
C PRO A 677 10.72 13.19 -26.01
N GLU A 678 11.36 12.46 -26.92
CA GLU A 678 10.67 11.85 -28.06
C GLU A 678 9.73 10.72 -27.60
N CYS A 679 10.17 9.92 -26.62
CA CYS A 679 9.33 8.88 -26.03
C CYS A 679 8.14 9.49 -25.27
N VAL A 680 8.38 10.55 -24.50
CA VAL A 680 7.32 11.27 -23.77
C VAL A 680 6.27 11.80 -24.72
N LYS A 681 6.65 12.51 -25.77
CA LYS A 681 5.73 13.04 -26.80
C LYS A 681 4.95 11.93 -27.51
N LYS A 682 5.63 10.83 -27.85
CA LYS A 682 4.99 9.68 -28.50
C LYS A 682 3.92 9.05 -27.62
N ARG A 683 4.19 8.93 -26.32
CA ARG A 683 3.25 8.35 -25.35
C ARG A 683 2.06 9.25 -25.05
N ALA A 684 2.32 10.55 -24.99
CA ALA A 684 1.31 11.52 -24.62
C ALA A 684 0.27 11.78 -25.72
N LEU A 685 0.66 11.68 -26.99
CA LEU A 685 -0.05 12.23 -28.14
C LEU A 685 -0.34 13.73 -27.96
N SER A 686 -0.45 14.50 -29.02
CA SER A 686 -0.83 15.91 -28.90
C SER A 686 -2.32 16.09 -28.62
N ASP A 687 -2.71 17.21 -28.01
CA ASP A 687 -4.12 17.53 -27.80
C ASP A 687 -4.86 17.60 -29.11
N GLU A 688 -4.22 18.12 -30.20
CA GLU A 688 -4.81 18.14 -31.52
C GLU A 688 -5.15 16.72 -32.02
N THR A 689 -4.21 15.77 -31.81
CA THR A 689 -4.41 14.36 -32.18
C THR A 689 -5.58 13.74 -31.41
N ILE A 690 -5.56 13.83 -30.08
CA ILE A 690 -6.62 13.20 -29.27
C ILE A 690 -7.99 13.81 -29.51
N LEU A 691 -8.06 15.13 -29.80
CA LEU A 691 -9.34 15.79 -30.09
C LEU A 691 -9.86 15.48 -31.51
N SER A 692 -9.02 14.96 -32.44
CA SER A 692 -9.42 14.66 -33.79
C SER A 692 -10.17 13.34 -33.96
N PHE A 693 -10.03 12.37 -33.04
CA PHE A 693 -10.65 11.05 -33.16
C PHE A 693 -12.16 11.11 -33.17
N ARG A 694 -12.79 10.21 -33.89
CA ARG A 694 -14.23 9.97 -33.95
C ARG A 694 -14.57 8.61 -33.36
N SER A 695 -15.83 8.42 -32.99
CA SER A 695 -16.33 7.14 -32.50
C SER A 695 -15.96 5.95 -33.39
N ASP A 696 -16.13 6.10 -34.69
CA ASP A 696 -15.82 5.04 -35.67
C ASP A 696 -14.32 4.69 -35.68
N ASP A 697 -13.44 5.66 -35.50
CA ASP A 697 -11.99 5.43 -35.44
C ASP A 697 -11.62 4.54 -34.24
N ILE A 698 -12.22 4.84 -33.08
CA ILE A 698 -11.96 4.10 -31.83
C ILE A 698 -12.54 2.69 -31.91
N LEU A 699 -13.78 2.54 -32.35
CA LEU A 699 -14.43 1.23 -32.47
C LEU A 699 -13.76 0.34 -33.54
N SER A 700 -13.26 0.94 -34.62
CA SER A 700 -12.43 0.23 -35.59
C SER A 700 -11.11 -0.23 -34.96
N ALA A 701 -10.48 0.61 -34.15
CA ALA A 701 -9.23 0.26 -33.46
C ALA A 701 -9.43 -0.87 -32.43
N VAL A 702 -10.56 -0.89 -31.72
CA VAL A 702 -10.92 -2.00 -30.81
C VAL A 702 -11.05 -3.32 -31.58
N LYS A 703 -11.73 -3.31 -32.73
CA LYS A 703 -11.84 -4.49 -33.59
C LYS A 703 -10.49 -4.94 -34.14
N ASP A 704 -9.61 -3.99 -34.51
CA ASP A 704 -8.24 -4.27 -34.92
C ASP A 704 -7.45 -5.02 -33.85
N VAL A 705 -7.65 -4.72 -32.56
CA VAL A 705 -7.04 -5.47 -31.44
C VAL A 705 -7.57 -6.91 -31.43
N LEU A 706 -8.90 -7.08 -31.45
CA LEU A 706 -9.54 -8.38 -31.32
C LEU A 706 -9.24 -9.32 -32.52
N ASP A 707 -8.88 -8.76 -33.70
CA ASP A 707 -8.48 -9.49 -34.88
C ASP A 707 -6.99 -9.94 -34.87
N LYS A 708 -6.19 -9.54 -33.86
CA LYS A 708 -4.78 -9.97 -33.74
C LYS A 708 -4.68 -11.32 -33.05
N GLY A 709 -3.59 -12.04 -33.38
CA GLY A 709 -3.18 -13.18 -32.61
C GLY A 709 -2.73 -12.77 -31.21
N HIS A 710 -2.99 -13.62 -30.23
CA HIS A 710 -2.78 -13.28 -28.83
C HIS A 710 -2.46 -14.49 -27.96
N GLU A 711 -1.96 -14.23 -26.79
CA GLU A 711 -1.70 -15.22 -25.76
C GLU A 711 -2.79 -15.16 -24.68
N ILE A 712 -3.31 -16.32 -24.30
CA ILE A 712 -4.37 -16.48 -23.31
C ILE A 712 -3.74 -17.02 -22.04
N LEU A 713 -3.83 -16.32 -20.92
CA LEU A 713 -3.42 -16.80 -19.61
C LEU A 713 -4.66 -17.22 -18.84
N TYR A 714 -4.71 -18.47 -18.41
CA TYR A 714 -5.80 -18.98 -17.60
C TYR A 714 -5.32 -19.54 -16.27
N TYR A 715 -5.91 -19.06 -15.21
CA TYR A 715 -5.85 -19.61 -13.86
C TYR A 715 -7.27 -19.84 -13.36
N GLY A 716 -7.66 -21.09 -13.19
CA GLY A 716 -9.02 -21.44 -12.78
C GLY A 716 -9.19 -22.96 -12.58
N PRO A 717 -10.36 -23.41 -12.06
CA PRO A 717 -10.58 -24.80 -11.68
C PRO A 717 -10.84 -25.75 -12.86
N MET A 718 -11.22 -25.23 -14.07
CA MET A 718 -11.53 -26.07 -15.22
C MET A 718 -10.33 -26.90 -15.68
N LYS A 719 -10.58 -28.09 -16.20
CA LYS A 719 -9.55 -28.89 -16.86
C LYS A 719 -9.28 -28.35 -18.26
N THR A 720 -8.10 -28.64 -18.78
CA THR A 720 -7.66 -28.13 -20.10
C THR A 720 -8.65 -28.43 -21.24
N GLY A 721 -9.20 -29.67 -21.32
CA GLY A 721 -10.17 -30.02 -22.35
C GLY A 721 -11.52 -29.30 -22.23
N ASP A 722 -11.97 -29.08 -21.01
CA ASP A 722 -13.23 -28.33 -20.76
C ASP A 722 -13.02 -26.85 -21.09
N LEU A 723 -11.90 -26.26 -20.70
CA LEU A 723 -11.51 -24.88 -21.04
C LEU A 723 -11.42 -24.68 -22.55
N GLU A 724 -10.77 -25.62 -23.26
CA GLU A 724 -10.65 -25.58 -24.73
C GLU A 724 -12.03 -25.57 -25.40
N ASN A 725 -12.97 -26.41 -24.92
CA ASN A 725 -14.32 -26.47 -25.47
C ASN A 725 -15.10 -25.15 -25.19
N VAL A 726 -15.00 -24.61 -23.99
CA VAL A 726 -15.62 -23.34 -23.64
C VAL A 726 -15.08 -22.22 -24.52
N LEU A 727 -13.77 -22.08 -24.62
CA LEU A 727 -13.15 -21.01 -25.42
C LEU A 727 -13.42 -21.15 -26.92
N LYS A 728 -13.50 -22.36 -27.47
CA LYS A 728 -13.92 -22.58 -28.88
C LYS A 728 -15.35 -22.09 -29.16
N GLY A 729 -16.21 -22.14 -28.15
CA GLY A 729 -17.61 -21.72 -28.23
C GLY A 729 -17.91 -20.28 -27.87
N SER A 730 -17.03 -19.64 -27.13
CA SER A 730 -17.27 -18.32 -26.51
C SER A 730 -16.27 -17.23 -26.91
N HIS A 731 -15.07 -17.60 -27.37
CA HIS A 731 -13.98 -16.65 -27.60
C HIS A 731 -13.70 -16.43 -29.09
N HIS A 732 -13.57 -15.16 -29.48
CA HIS A 732 -13.28 -14.75 -30.85
C HIS A 732 -11.79 -14.90 -31.19
N VAL A 733 -11.47 -15.67 -32.20
CA VAL A 733 -10.14 -15.72 -32.81
C VAL A 733 -10.31 -15.56 -34.34
N ALA A 734 -9.81 -14.45 -34.88
CA ALA A 734 -9.93 -14.14 -36.29
C ALA A 734 -9.20 -15.18 -37.18
N GLU A 735 -9.72 -15.44 -38.37
CA GLU A 735 -9.08 -16.32 -39.33
C GLU A 735 -7.75 -15.70 -39.81
N GLY A 736 -6.67 -16.46 -39.69
CA GLY A 736 -5.33 -16.00 -40.09
C GLY A 736 -4.67 -15.05 -39.10
N ALA A 737 -5.22 -14.91 -37.89
CA ALA A 737 -4.59 -14.10 -36.84
C ALA A 737 -3.14 -14.55 -36.56
N GLU A 738 -2.24 -13.57 -36.36
CA GLU A 738 -0.84 -13.79 -36.03
C GLU A 738 -0.48 -13.04 -34.74
N ILE A 739 0.25 -13.69 -33.83
CA ILE A 739 0.80 -13.06 -32.63
C ILE A 739 1.97 -12.17 -33.06
N LEU A 740 1.81 -10.86 -32.87
CA LEU A 740 2.85 -9.89 -33.19
C LEU A 740 4.02 -9.98 -32.21
N PRO A 741 5.25 -9.61 -32.59
CA PRO A 741 6.38 -9.57 -31.67
C PRO A 741 6.18 -8.51 -30.59
N GLU A 742 6.64 -8.81 -29.38
CA GLU A 742 6.65 -7.85 -28.27
C GLU A 742 7.58 -6.66 -28.57
N ARG A 743 7.21 -5.46 -28.12
CA ARG A 743 7.97 -4.21 -28.29
C ARG A 743 8.03 -3.46 -26.96
N TYR A 744 9.06 -2.62 -26.82
CA TYR A 744 9.28 -1.81 -25.63
C TYR A 744 10.09 -0.57 -25.97
N ASP A 745 10.02 0.46 -25.11
CA ASP A 745 10.88 1.64 -25.21
C ASP A 745 12.27 1.34 -24.62
N LYS A 746 13.32 1.73 -25.34
CA LYS A 746 14.69 1.57 -24.84
C LYS A 746 15.07 2.75 -23.94
N ALA A 747 15.61 2.44 -22.77
CA ALA A 747 16.13 3.43 -21.85
C ALA A 747 17.36 4.14 -22.45
N LEU A 748 17.45 5.45 -22.24
CA LEU A 748 18.58 6.24 -22.73
C LEU A 748 19.85 5.97 -21.93
N GLN A 749 20.98 5.94 -22.61
CA GLN A 749 22.29 5.91 -21.98
C GLN A 749 22.68 7.27 -21.42
N THR A 750 23.54 7.27 -20.41
CA THR A 750 24.05 8.47 -19.72
C THR A 750 25.49 8.76 -20.05
N PRO A 751 25.81 9.22 -21.30
CA PRO A 751 27.20 9.47 -21.71
C PRO A 751 27.82 10.69 -21.02
N GLU A 752 27.03 11.62 -20.54
CA GLU A 752 27.44 12.85 -19.86
C GLU A 752 26.51 13.19 -18.70
N SER A 753 27.05 13.89 -17.70
CA SER A 753 26.25 14.37 -16.56
C SER A 753 25.34 15.51 -17.00
N LYS A 754 24.07 15.46 -16.59
CA LYS A 754 23.05 16.49 -16.83
C LYS A 754 22.07 16.56 -15.67
N ILE A 755 21.61 17.78 -15.38
CA ILE A 755 20.56 18.02 -14.40
C ILE A 755 19.30 18.48 -15.15
N PHE A 756 18.22 17.74 -14.97
CA PHE A 756 16.89 18.11 -15.41
C PHE A 756 16.11 18.65 -14.22
N LEU A 757 15.78 19.92 -14.25
CA LEU A 757 15.15 20.65 -13.16
C LEU A 757 13.76 21.11 -13.58
N ALA A 758 12.73 20.75 -12.81
CA ALA A 758 11.37 21.19 -13.03
C ALA A 758 10.83 21.95 -11.81
N GLN A 759 10.07 23.02 -12.07
CA GLN A 759 9.47 23.85 -11.03
C GLN A 759 8.24 23.17 -10.44
N TYR A 760 8.21 23.08 -9.10
CA TYR A 760 7.01 22.78 -8.37
C TYR A 760 7.01 23.52 -7.01
N ASP A 761 5.93 24.22 -6.68
CA ASP A 761 5.82 25.03 -5.46
C ASP A 761 5.50 24.11 -4.26
N ALA A 762 6.52 23.42 -3.76
CA ALA A 762 6.43 22.59 -2.56
C ALA A 762 7.63 22.82 -1.65
N LYS A 763 7.47 22.55 -0.35
CA LYS A 763 8.54 22.65 0.65
C LYS A 763 9.51 21.48 0.61
N GLN A 764 9.09 20.38 -0.03
CA GLN A 764 9.93 19.22 -0.29
C GLN A 764 10.20 19.09 -1.77
N LEU A 765 11.39 18.63 -2.10
CA LEU A 765 11.78 18.23 -3.43
C LEU A 765 11.82 16.71 -3.56
N TYR A 766 11.60 16.25 -4.77
CA TYR A 766 11.94 14.91 -5.22
C TYR A 766 13.19 14.95 -6.09
N TYR A 767 14.08 14.00 -5.84
CA TYR A 767 15.34 13.86 -6.54
C TYR A 767 15.53 12.44 -7.03
N MET A 768 15.94 12.28 -8.28
CA MET A 768 16.34 10.99 -8.84
C MET A 768 17.73 11.10 -9.47
N GLN A 769 18.58 10.12 -9.20
CA GLN A 769 19.87 9.91 -9.82
C GLN A 769 19.80 8.65 -10.69
N TYR A 770 20.24 8.77 -11.93
CA TYR A 770 20.10 7.73 -12.95
C TYR A 770 21.42 7.51 -13.69
N SER A 771 21.79 6.24 -13.90
CA SER A 771 22.91 5.87 -14.76
C SER A 771 22.59 4.63 -15.60
N ASN A 772 22.94 4.69 -16.89
CA ASN A 772 22.81 3.60 -17.84
C ASN A 772 23.93 3.67 -18.87
N ARG A 773 24.74 2.61 -19.01
CA ARG A 773 25.82 2.52 -20.01
C ARG A 773 25.45 1.62 -21.20
N GLY A 774 24.24 1.05 -21.20
CA GLY A 774 23.80 0.15 -22.26
C GLY A 774 24.28 -1.29 -22.10
N GLU A 775 24.74 -1.68 -20.91
CA GLU A 775 25.08 -3.08 -20.64
C GLU A 775 23.82 -3.95 -20.65
N THR A 776 23.82 -4.98 -21.49
CA THR A 776 22.69 -5.90 -21.67
C THR A 776 22.65 -6.99 -20.62
N PHE A 777 21.52 -7.69 -20.54
CA PHE A 777 21.26 -8.73 -19.56
C PHE A 777 22.32 -9.83 -19.60
N ASP A 778 22.86 -10.16 -18.42
CA ASP A 778 23.76 -11.30 -18.19
C ASP A 778 23.26 -12.09 -16.96
N PRO A 779 22.80 -13.34 -17.12
CA PRO A 779 22.28 -14.14 -16.00
C PRO A 779 23.32 -14.40 -14.90
N PHE A 780 24.62 -14.39 -15.21
CA PHE A 780 25.68 -14.61 -14.23
C PHE A 780 25.89 -13.44 -13.27
N GLU A 781 25.40 -12.24 -13.61
CA GLU A 781 25.46 -11.07 -12.72
C GLU A 781 24.30 -11.06 -11.68
N ALA A 782 23.27 -11.86 -11.89
CA ALA A 782 22.03 -11.78 -11.14
C ALA A 782 22.20 -12.00 -9.62
N ALA A 783 22.98 -12.98 -9.19
CA ALA A 783 23.20 -13.24 -7.78
C ALA A 783 23.95 -12.09 -7.09
N GLY A 784 25.04 -11.59 -7.72
CA GLY A 784 25.80 -10.46 -7.22
C GLY A 784 24.98 -9.18 -7.13
N ILE A 785 24.16 -8.89 -8.14
CA ILE A 785 23.29 -7.73 -8.16
C ILE A 785 22.18 -7.83 -7.11
N ASN A 786 21.57 -9.00 -6.93
CA ASN A 786 20.57 -9.19 -5.88
C ASN A 786 21.19 -8.98 -4.48
N MET A 787 22.40 -9.51 -4.25
CA MET A 787 23.12 -9.32 -2.99
C MET A 787 23.49 -7.85 -2.77
N TYR A 788 23.96 -7.16 -3.81
CA TYR A 788 24.26 -5.73 -3.76
C TYR A 788 23.03 -4.90 -3.40
N ASN A 789 21.91 -5.14 -4.08
CA ASN A 789 20.67 -4.40 -3.82
C ASN A 789 20.19 -4.60 -2.37
N GLU A 790 20.29 -5.82 -1.83
CA GLU A 790 19.93 -6.10 -0.44
C GLU A 790 20.84 -5.38 0.56
N TYR A 791 22.14 -5.40 0.30
CA TYR A 791 23.13 -4.79 1.17
C TYR A 791 23.14 -3.26 1.11
N PHE A 792 23.03 -2.67 -0.12
CA PHE A 792 23.19 -1.24 -0.33
C PHE A 792 21.89 -0.45 -0.25
N GLY A 793 20.82 -0.88 -0.93
CA GLY A 793 19.63 -0.06 -1.14
C GLY A 793 18.28 -0.68 -0.76
N GLY A 794 18.26 -1.93 -0.35
CA GLY A 794 17.06 -2.77 -0.35
C GLY A 794 16.19 -2.78 0.90
N GLY A 795 16.41 -1.95 1.92
CA GLY A 795 15.57 -1.96 3.12
C GLY A 795 16.13 -1.13 4.25
N MET A 796 15.52 -1.20 5.42
CA MET A 796 15.90 -0.41 6.60
C MET A 796 17.32 -0.72 7.13
N ASN A 797 17.83 -1.91 6.87
CA ASN A 797 19.20 -2.30 7.18
C ASN A 797 20.23 -1.89 6.13
N ALA A 798 19.77 -1.51 4.93
CA ALA A 798 20.64 -1.13 3.84
C ALA A 798 21.41 0.17 4.10
N ILE A 799 22.59 0.30 3.50
CA ILE A 799 23.46 1.45 3.68
C ILE A 799 22.78 2.78 3.39
N VAL A 800 22.00 2.85 2.32
CA VAL A 800 21.30 4.07 1.91
C VAL A 800 20.36 4.54 3.01
N PHE A 801 19.55 3.65 3.56
CA PHE A 801 18.61 4.00 4.62
C PHE A 801 19.33 4.42 5.90
N GLN A 802 20.33 3.65 6.33
CA GLN A 802 21.10 3.92 7.52
C GLN A 802 21.85 5.26 7.48
N GLU A 803 22.43 5.62 6.33
CA GLU A 803 23.18 6.86 6.19
C GLU A 803 22.30 8.07 5.94
N MET A 804 21.26 7.93 5.11
CA MET A 804 20.48 9.09 4.71
C MET A 804 19.40 9.47 5.72
N ARG A 805 18.73 8.47 6.31
CA ARG A 805 17.65 8.70 7.25
C ARG A 805 18.15 8.65 8.70
N GLU A 806 18.69 7.52 9.13
CA GLU A 806 18.95 7.28 10.55
C GLU A 806 20.12 8.11 11.09
N ALA A 807 21.26 8.12 10.38
CA ALA A 807 22.44 8.82 10.88
C ALA A 807 22.36 10.34 10.70
N ARG A 808 21.76 10.82 9.61
CA ARG A 808 21.84 12.24 9.20
C ARG A 808 20.50 12.96 9.17
N GLY A 809 19.36 12.27 9.23
CA GLY A 809 18.03 12.88 9.15
C GLY A 809 17.83 13.73 7.89
N LEU A 810 18.42 13.32 6.76
CA LEU A 810 18.40 14.09 5.52
C LEU A 810 17.15 13.84 4.69
N ALA A 811 16.55 12.65 4.81
CA ALA A 811 15.41 12.26 3.99
C ALA A 811 14.50 11.32 4.77
N TYR A 812 13.21 11.48 4.59
CA TYR A 812 12.21 10.51 5.08
C TYR A 812 12.28 9.21 4.28
N SER A 813 12.40 9.33 2.96
CA SER A 813 12.54 8.20 2.05
C SER A 813 13.79 8.37 1.19
N ALA A 814 14.63 7.35 1.20
CA ALA A 814 15.79 7.24 0.33
C ALA A 814 15.96 5.78 -0.09
N SER A 815 16.13 5.53 -1.35
CA SER A 815 16.33 4.20 -1.91
C SER A 815 17.29 4.22 -3.09
N ALA A 816 17.96 3.09 -3.33
CA ALA A 816 18.77 2.89 -4.52
C ALA A 816 18.62 1.44 -5.01
N THR A 817 18.68 1.25 -6.31
CA THR A 817 18.62 -0.07 -6.91
C THR A 817 19.40 -0.14 -8.21
N LEU A 818 20.09 -1.23 -8.40
CA LEU A 818 20.61 -1.64 -9.70
C LEU A 818 19.55 -2.55 -10.35
N ALA A 819 18.74 -1.96 -11.24
CA ALA A 819 17.62 -2.64 -11.87
C ALA A 819 18.12 -3.56 -12.99
N THR A 820 17.76 -4.83 -12.88
CA THR A 820 18.02 -5.86 -13.89
C THR A 820 17.01 -5.75 -15.05
N PRO A 821 17.44 -5.93 -16.30
CA PRO A 821 16.53 -6.07 -17.44
C PRO A 821 15.48 -7.17 -17.17
N ASN A 822 14.21 -6.88 -17.39
CA ASN A 822 13.11 -7.80 -17.14
C ASN A 822 12.09 -7.90 -18.27
N TYR A 823 12.16 -7.00 -19.26
CA TYR A 823 11.25 -6.98 -20.40
C TYR A 823 11.81 -7.63 -21.65
N ASN A 824 13.10 -7.51 -21.87
CA ASN A 824 13.76 -8.06 -23.05
C ASN A 824 15.25 -8.28 -22.75
N ILE A 825 15.84 -9.27 -23.40
CA ILE A 825 17.27 -9.59 -23.30
C ILE A 825 18.16 -8.43 -23.79
N ASP A 826 17.66 -7.60 -24.70
CA ASP A 826 18.37 -6.43 -25.23
C ASP A 826 18.17 -5.14 -24.41
N ASP A 827 17.36 -5.18 -23.31
CA ASP A 827 17.26 -4.06 -22.38
C ASP A 827 18.56 -3.97 -21.55
N SER A 828 18.78 -2.81 -20.95
CA SER A 828 20.03 -2.53 -20.23
C SER A 828 19.83 -2.44 -18.72
N TYR A 829 20.88 -2.73 -17.97
CA TYR A 829 20.94 -2.43 -16.55
C TYR A 829 20.85 -0.94 -16.28
N LYS A 830 20.12 -0.57 -15.23
CA LYS A 830 19.87 0.81 -14.84
C LYS A 830 20.13 0.98 -13.34
N TYR A 831 21.01 1.92 -12.98
CA TYR A 831 21.10 2.33 -11.59
C TYR A 831 20.15 3.51 -11.35
N LEU A 832 19.33 3.38 -10.33
CA LEU A 832 18.30 4.33 -9.95
C LEU A 832 18.43 4.62 -8.46
N ALA A 833 18.48 5.90 -8.08
CA ALA A 833 18.37 6.32 -6.69
C ALA A 833 17.36 7.45 -6.57
N VAL A 834 16.50 7.38 -5.56
CA VAL A 834 15.43 8.35 -5.33
C VAL A 834 15.50 8.84 -3.88
N ILE A 835 15.36 10.15 -3.69
CA ILE A 835 15.30 10.79 -2.39
C ILE A 835 14.16 11.80 -2.37
N ALA A 836 13.38 11.81 -1.28
CA ALA A 836 12.46 12.89 -0.93
C ALA A 836 13.04 13.65 0.28
N THR A 837 13.32 14.95 0.10
CA THR A 837 13.94 15.78 1.14
C THR A 837 13.43 17.22 1.09
N GLN A 838 13.77 18.03 2.08
CA GLN A 838 13.48 19.46 2.06
C GLN A 838 14.35 20.20 1.04
N ASN A 839 13.80 21.29 0.45
CA ASN A 839 14.52 22.09 -0.53
C ASN A 839 15.88 22.59 -0.01
N ASP A 840 15.96 23.02 1.25
CA ASP A 840 17.17 23.53 1.88
C ASP A 840 18.21 22.45 2.26
N LYS A 841 17.79 21.18 2.31
CA LYS A 841 18.66 20.03 2.57
C LYS A 841 19.19 19.38 1.28
N MET A 842 18.74 19.81 0.10
CA MET A 842 19.09 19.21 -1.19
C MET A 842 20.60 18.98 -1.34
N ARG A 843 21.41 20.00 -1.14
CA ARG A 843 22.86 19.91 -1.29
C ARG A 843 23.46 18.85 -0.34
N SER A 844 23.11 18.91 0.92
CA SER A 844 23.60 17.96 1.92
C SER A 844 23.18 16.51 1.62
N ALA A 845 21.96 16.33 1.08
CA ALA A 845 21.46 15.02 0.68
C ALA A 845 22.23 14.46 -0.53
N ILE A 846 22.48 15.27 -1.55
CA ILE A 846 23.25 14.86 -2.75
C ILE A 846 24.71 14.54 -2.36
N GLU A 847 25.37 15.41 -1.59
CA GLU A 847 26.76 15.21 -1.14
C GLU A 847 26.91 13.94 -0.29
N ALA A 848 25.96 13.69 0.61
CA ALA A 848 25.94 12.48 1.43
C ALA A 848 25.73 11.21 0.56
N PHE A 849 24.84 11.30 -0.41
CA PHE A 849 24.56 10.17 -1.30
C PHE A 849 25.76 9.86 -2.20
N ASP A 850 26.36 10.88 -2.81
CA ASP A 850 27.57 10.73 -3.64
C ASP A 850 28.74 10.15 -2.83
N SER A 851 28.85 10.51 -1.55
CA SER A 851 29.86 9.93 -0.66
C SER A 851 29.70 8.42 -0.52
N ILE A 852 28.47 7.91 -0.25
CA ILE A 852 28.26 6.46 -0.08
C ILE A 852 28.30 5.68 -1.39
N ILE A 853 28.01 6.33 -2.52
CA ILE A 853 28.16 5.74 -3.85
C ILE A 853 29.65 5.54 -4.20
N ASN A 854 30.49 6.53 -3.91
CA ASN A 854 31.90 6.49 -4.28
C ASN A 854 32.77 5.75 -3.26
N ASP A 855 32.36 5.76 -1.99
CA ASP A 855 33.06 5.13 -0.89
C ASP A 855 32.06 4.34 -0.03
N MET A 856 31.59 3.23 -0.62
CA MET A 856 30.60 2.36 0.01
C MET A 856 31.13 1.81 1.33
N PRO A 857 30.46 2.05 2.45
CA PRO A 857 30.85 1.43 3.72
C PRO A 857 30.85 -0.09 3.65
N GLU A 858 31.94 -0.72 4.10
CA GLU A 858 32.10 -2.17 4.14
C GLU A 858 31.87 -2.67 5.56
N SER A 859 30.98 -3.66 5.74
CA SER A 859 30.67 -4.30 7.01
C SER A 859 30.37 -5.76 6.79
N GLU A 860 31.23 -6.63 7.29
CA GLU A 860 31.04 -8.07 7.20
C GLU A 860 29.77 -8.51 7.97
N ALA A 861 29.50 -7.91 9.12
CA ALA A 861 28.32 -8.22 9.92
C ALA A 861 27.02 -7.87 9.16
N ALA A 862 26.95 -6.69 8.55
CA ALA A 862 25.80 -6.27 7.74
C ALA A 862 25.63 -7.14 6.48
N PHE A 863 26.74 -7.54 5.85
CA PHE A 863 26.72 -8.45 4.70
C PHE A 863 26.15 -9.82 5.07
N GLN A 864 26.58 -10.42 6.17
CA GLN A 864 26.06 -11.72 6.60
C GLN A 864 24.58 -11.67 6.93
N ILE A 865 24.09 -10.62 7.60
CA ILE A 865 22.66 -10.41 7.86
C ILE A 865 21.87 -10.31 6.54
N ALA A 866 22.35 -9.50 5.59
CA ALA A 866 21.71 -9.34 4.28
C ALA A 866 21.68 -10.66 3.48
N LYS A 867 22.78 -11.43 3.53
CA LYS A 867 22.89 -12.74 2.86
C LYS A 867 21.93 -13.77 3.47
N GLU A 868 21.85 -13.88 4.77
CA GLU A 868 20.92 -14.77 5.47
C GLU A 868 19.47 -14.38 5.21
N ALA A 869 19.18 -13.06 5.20
CA ALA A 869 17.85 -12.54 4.88
C ALA A 869 17.38 -12.95 3.48
N ILE A 870 18.19 -12.75 2.45
CA ILE A 870 17.80 -13.09 1.07
C ILE A 870 17.68 -14.62 0.88
N ILE A 871 18.60 -15.40 1.43
CA ILE A 871 18.55 -16.88 1.39
C ILE A 871 17.30 -17.38 2.13
N GLY A 872 17.01 -16.86 3.32
CA GLY A 872 15.83 -17.22 4.12
C GLY A 872 14.52 -16.92 3.38
N ARG A 873 14.44 -15.74 2.74
CA ARG A 873 13.29 -15.38 1.90
C ARG A 873 13.14 -16.31 0.69
N MET A 874 14.22 -16.68 0.01
CA MET A 874 14.16 -17.60 -1.14
C MET A 874 13.73 -19.02 -0.73
N ARG A 875 14.13 -19.50 0.44
CA ARG A 875 13.67 -20.78 0.99
C ARG A 875 12.16 -20.83 1.21
N THR A 876 11.56 -19.71 1.59
CA THR A 876 10.15 -19.64 2.00
C THR A 876 9.23 -19.02 0.96
N SER A 877 9.76 -18.42 -0.09
CA SER A 877 8.96 -17.89 -1.19
C SER A 877 8.37 -19.01 -2.04
N ARG A 878 7.11 -18.83 -2.43
CA ARG A 878 6.40 -19.71 -3.39
C ARG A 878 5.81 -18.85 -4.49
N THR A 879 6.02 -19.24 -5.72
CA THR A 879 5.33 -18.63 -6.87
C THR A 879 4.09 -19.47 -7.15
N THR A 880 2.90 -18.89 -6.97
CA THR A 880 1.62 -19.59 -7.03
C THR A 880 0.68 -18.93 -8.04
N GLY A 881 -0.40 -19.62 -8.39
CA GLY A 881 -1.48 -19.08 -9.21
C GLY A 881 -1.02 -18.51 -10.57
N MET A 882 -1.59 -17.40 -10.96
CA MET A 882 -1.29 -16.66 -12.21
C MET A 882 0.19 -16.24 -12.31
N SER A 883 0.90 -16.08 -11.18
CA SER A 883 2.31 -15.66 -11.16
C SER A 883 3.25 -16.69 -11.79
N VAL A 884 2.87 -17.98 -11.82
CA VAL A 884 3.62 -19.03 -12.54
C VAL A 884 3.65 -18.73 -14.04
N LEU A 885 2.49 -18.36 -14.61
CA LEU A 885 2.36 -18.04 -16.04
C LEU A 885 3.13 -16.77 -16.41
N ARG A 886 3.07 -15.75 -15.55
CA ARG A 886 3.82 -14.49 -15.75
C ARG A 886 5.33 -14.70 -15.63
N LEU A 887 5.77 -15.56 -14.71
CA LEU A 887 7.18 -15.95 -14.59
C LEU A 887 7.66 -16.65 -15.88
N TYR A 888 6.83 -17.53 -16.45
CA TYR A 888 7.12 -18.16 -17.74
C TYR A 888 7.30 -17.12 -18.87
N GLN A 889 6.38 -16.16 -18.97
CA GLN A 889 6.51 -15.05 -19.93
C GLN A 889 7.82 -14.27 -19.75
N SER A 890 8.14 -13.92 -18.48
CA SER A 890 9.37 -13.19 -18.15
C SER A 890 10.64 -13.96 -18.54
N CYS A 891 10.70 -15.24 -18.21
CA CYS A 891 11.82 -16.11 -18.60
C CYS A 891 11.96 -16.17 -20.13
N ARG A 892 10.85 -16.36 -20.84
CA ARG A 892 10.85 -16.39 -22.31
C ARG A 892 11.40 -15.10 -22.93
N ARG A 893 11.02 -13.93 -22.39
CA ARG A 893 11.51 -12.60 -22.85
C ARG A 893 13.02 -12.44 -22.65
N LEU A 894 13.57 -13.05 -21.61
CA LEU A 894 14.99 -13.02 -21.30
C LEU A 894 15.77 -14.18 -21.96
N GLY A 895 15.12 -14.99 -22.81
CA GLY A 895 15.73 -16.15 -23.45
C GLY A 895 16.07 -17.30 -22.51
N LEU A 896 15.41 -17.36 -21.34
CA LEU A 896 15.65 -18.36 -20.32
C LEU A 896 14.66 -19.53 -20.46
N GLY A 897 15.16 -20.76 -20.35
CA GLY A 897 14.34 -21.97 -20.39
C GLY A 897 13.71 -22.32 -19.04
N GLU A 898 14.26 -21.80 -17.95
CA GLU A 898 13.80 -22.04 -16.57
C GLU A 898 13.99 -20.77 -15.71
N PRO A 899 13.31 -20.65 -14.56
CA PRO A 899 13.52 -19.56 -13.65
C PRO A 899 14.94 -19.51 -13.08
N MET A 900 15.52 -18.31 -13.01
CA MET A 900 16.88 -18.12 -12.48
C MET A 900 16.98 -18.31 -10.95
N ASN A 901 15.86 -18.32 -10.24
CA ASN A 901 15.84 -18.36 -8.76
C ASN A 901 16.64 -19.54 -8.19
N LYS A 902 16.62 -20.69 -8.85
CA LYS A 902 17.40 -21.87 -8.42
C LYS A 902 18.92 -21.61 -8.53
N GLN A 903 19.38 -21.04 -9.63
CA GLN A 903 20.78 -20.69 -9.84
C GLN A 903 21.20 -19.55 -8.88
N ILE A 904 20.40 -18.50 -8.77
CA ILE A 904 20.65 -17.38 -7.85
C ILE A 904 20.79 -17.90 -6.41
N PHE A 905 19.87 -18.78 -5.97
CA PHE A 905 19.93 -19.37 -4.63
C PHE A 905 21.23 -20.15 -4.38
N HIS A 906 21.69 -20.90 -5.38
CA HIS A 906 22.95 -21.65 -5.28
C HIS A 906 24.16 -20.68 -5.20
N ASP A 907 24.22 -19.69 -6.08
CA ASP A 907 25.33 -18.76 -6.18
C ASP A 907 25.44 -17.86 -4.95
N LEU A 908 24.31 -17.38 -4.41
CA LEU A 908 24.28 -16.57 -3.18
C LEU A 908 24.99 -17.22 -1.99
N GLN A 909 25.00 -18.55 -1.90
CA GLN A 909 25.63 -19.26 -0.78
C GLN A 909 27.16 -19.11 -0.77
N THR A 910 27.75 -18.85 -1.93
CA THR A 910 29.22 -18.75 -2.09
C THR A 910 29.74 -17.31 -2.14
N LEU A 911 28.85 -16.32 -2.26
CA LEU A 911 29.25 -14.91 -2.30
C LEU A 911 29.87 -14.44 -0.99
N GLU A 912 30.87 -13.58 -1.11
CA GLU A 912 31.56 -12.88 -0.03
C GLU A 912 31.33 -11.35 -0.15
N LEU A 913 31.61 -10.59 0.91
CA LEU A 913 31.50 -9.13 0.89
C LEU A 913 32.27 -8.50 -0.27
N ASN A 914 33.45 -9.05 -0.61
CA ASN A 914 34.27 -8.59 -1.73
C ASN A 914 33.54 -8.70 -3.09
N ASP A 915 32.57 -9.61 -3.25
CA ASP A 915 31.81 -9.72 -4.49
C ASP A 915 30.79 -8.57 -4.60
N VAL A 916 30.20 -8.15 -3.48
CA VAL A 916 29.36 -6.93 -3.42
C VAL A 916 30.19 -5.67 -3.75
N VAL A 917 31.41 -5.58 -3.22
CA VAL A 917 32.35 -4.49 -3.53
C VAL A 917 32.69 -4.47 -5.02
N LYS A 918 32.87 -5.64 -5.65
CA LYS A 918 33.08 -5.72 -7.13
C LYS A 918 31.85 -5.24 -7.90
N VAL A 919 30.64 -5.58 -7.46
CA VAL A 919 29.40 -5.06 -8.06
C VAL A 919 29.36 -3.53 -7.95
N GLN A 920 29.62 -2.98 -6.76
CA GLN A 920 29.71 -1.54 -6.54
C GLN A 920 30.70 -0.87 -7.50
N GLN A 921 31.91 -1.40 -7.62
CA GLN A 921 32.96 -0.87 -8.49
C GLN A 921 32.62 -0.97 -9.98
N LYS A 922 31.99 -2.08 -10.39
CA LYS A 922 31.62 -2.32 -11.80
C LYS A 922 30.41 -1.49 -12.21
N TRP A 923 29.39 -1.41 -11.36
CA TRP A 923 28.06 -0.98 -11.76
C TRP A 923 27.65 0.40 -11.22
N VAL A 924 28.35 0.94 -10.20
CA VAL A 924 27.87 2.12 -9.48
C VAL A 924 28.97 3.19 -9.34
N LYS A 925 30.13 2.83 -8.82
CA LYS A 925 31.23 3.78 -8.61
C LYS A 925 31.75 4.38 -9.90
N ASP A 926 32.14 5.66 -9.87
CA ASP A 926 32.76 6.40 -10.98
C ASP A 926 31.93 6.36 -12.28
N ARG A 927 30.61 6.27 -12.15
CA ARG A 927 29.70 6.35 -13.30
C ARG A 927 29.29 7.78 -13.60
N THR A 928 28.87 7.99 -14.83
CA THR A 928 28.20 9.22 -15.23
C THR A 928 26.75 9.16 -14.81
N TYR A 929 26.30 10.15 -14.05
CA TYR A 929 24.94 10.26 -13.58
C TYR A 929 24.19 11.40 -14.23
N GLN A 930 22.92 11.20 -14.51
CA GLN A 930 21.96 12.26 -14.82
C GLN A 930 20.97 12.39 -13.67
N TYR A 931 20.46 13.60 -13.48
CA TYR A 931 19.67 13.94 -12.30
C TYR A 931 18.34 14.56 -12.72
N ALA A 932 17.25 14.13 -12.10
CA ALA A 932 15.94 14.73 -12.17
C ALA A 932 15.58 15.33 -10.83
N ILE A 933 15.23 16.63 -10.79
CA ILE A 933 14.91 17.35 -9.57
C ILE A 933 13.59 18.11 -9.78
N LEU A 934 12.61 17.85 -8.92
CA LEU A 934 11.34 18.54 -8.88
C LEU A 934 11.22 19.28 -7.56
N GLY A 935 11.15 20.59 -7.55
CA GLY A 935 11.05 21.40 -6.33
C GLY A 935 10.89 22.89 -6.60
N ASP A 936 10.81 23.73 -5.57
CA ASP A 936 10.74 25.16 -5.75
C ASP A 936 12.12 25.74 -6.06
N ILE A 937 12.35 26.06 -7.31
CA ILE A 937 13.65 26.53 -7.84
C ILE A 937 14.22 27.72 -7.05
N LYS A 938 13.36 28.58 -6.48
CA LYS A 938 13.79 29.73 -5.65
C LYS A 938 14.55 29.30 -4.40
N ASP A 939 14.16 28.15 -3.85
CA ASP A 939 14.70 27.63 -2.60
C ASP A 939 15.87 26.67 -2.81
N LEU A 940 16.23 26.33 -4.08
CA LEU A 940 17.29 25.39 -4.42
C LEU A 940 18.65 26.07 -4.66
N ASP A 941 19.74 25.43 -4.23
CA ASP A 941 21.12 25.84 -4.57
C ASP A 941 21.47 25.44 -6.02
N THR A 942 20.95 26.23 -6.98
CA THR A 942 21.20 25.99 -8.41
C THR A 942 22.66 26.20 -8.81
N LYS A 943 23.44 26.97 -8.03
CA LYS A 943 24.89 27.11 -8.23
C LYS A 943 25.62 25.80 -7.96
N TYR A 944 25.24 25.13 -6.88
CA TYR A 944 25.78 23.80 -6.57
C TYR A 944 25.41 22.81 -7.68
N LEU A 945 24.14 22.77 -8.10
CA LEU A 945 23.72 21.90 -9.20
C LEU A 945 24.53 22.08 -10.47
N SER A 946 24.90 23.31 -10.79
CA SER A 946 25.74 23.61 -11.95
C SER A 946 27.16 23.04 -11.82
N THR A 947 27.63 22.67 -10.64
CA THR A 947 28.91 21.98 -10.44
C THR A 947 28.88 20.50 -10.77
N LEU A 948 27.68 19.90 -10.73
CA LEU A 948 27.44 18.48 -11.05
C LEU A 948 27.32 18.26 -12.57
N GLY A 949 26.92 19.29 -13.32
CA GLY A 949 26.75 19.23 -14.77
C GLY A 949 25.88 20.37 -15.31
N PRO A 950 25.68 20.43 -16.63
CA PRO A 950 24.77 21.39 -17.25
C PRO A 950 23.33 21.23 -16.71
N VAL A 951 22.74 22.35 -16.26
CA VAL A 951 21.36 22.39 -15.76
C VAL A 951 20.42 22.76 -16.90
N LYS A 952 19.46 21.90 -17.19
CA LYS A 952 18.35 22.15 -18.09
C LYS A 952 17.06 22.29 -17.29
N VAL A 953 16.50 23.50 -17.29
CA VAL A 953 15.17 23.72 -16.71
C VAL A 953 14.12 23.27 -17.71
N LEU A 954 13.20 22.45 -17.26
CA LEU A 954 12.09 21.90 -18.05
C LEU A 954 10.77 22.52 -17.59
N THR A 955 9.89 22.76 -18.54
CA THR A 955 8.49 23.10 -18.24
C THR A 955 7.67 21.85 -17.92
N LEU A 956 6.47 22.01 -17.39
CA LEU A 956 5.57 20.87 -17.20
C LEU A 956 5.16 20.27 -18.58
N GLU A 957 4.99 21.11 -19.60
CA GLU A 957 4.73 20.67 -20.98
C GLU A 957 5.85 19.81 -21.53
N ASP A 958 7.12 20.12 -21.23
CA ASP A 958 8.27 19.32 -21.66
C ASP A 958 8.23 17.90 -21.05
N ILE A 959 7.91 17.80 -19.76
CA ILE A 959 7.94 16.51 -19.04
C ILE A 959 6.69 15.66 -19.26
N PHE A 960 5.54 16.27 -19.50
CA PHE A 960 4.30 15.56 -19.81
C PHE A 960 4.12 15.27 -21.31
N GLY A 961 4.73 16.10 -22.18
CA GLY A 961 4.63 15.95 -23.63
C GLY A 961 3.33 16.54 -24.24
N TYR A 962 2.51 17.24 -23.42
CA TYR A 962 1.26 17.91 -23.83
C TYR A 962 1.08 19.25 -23.11
#